data_4a8a8ec356ba93fe9271d374474c6168
#
_entry.id   4a8a8ec356ba93fe9271d374474c6168
#
_cell.length_a   1.000
_cell.length_b   1.000
_cell.length_c   1.000
_cell.angle_alpha   90.00
_cell.angle_beta   90.00
_cell.angle_gamma   90.00
#
_symmetry.space_group_name_H-M   'P 1'
#
loop_
_entity.id
_entity.type
_entity.pdbx_description
1 polymer ?
#
loop_
_entity_poly.entity_id
_entity_poly.type
_entity_poly.pdbx_seq_one_letter_code
_entity_poly.pdbx_strand_id
1 'polypeptide(L)'
;MLNYSVDAEGIATVEFDYPGKSQNILNAGSMGAYAEAMQKALADPAVKGIVVASAKKDFIAGGDLGEMAGSTDAAAFHAAIVGWHKLMRGIELGGKPVAAALNGTTLGGGLEVALGCHHRVAADNPKARFGFPEVTLGLLPGAGGTQRLPRLAGMQASAPLLMEGKRLKVAEAQKIGMISAIVPPGEERNAARQWVLAAVASGAKPLQPWDTKGFKIPGGGPSTPNGMQMLMAANAMLREKTYDNYPAPKHILSCVYEGLSTNLDTGLAIEARYFTNLVMSPVSKNMIRSLFFGMQEANKLASRPVGVPPQKYTKVGMLGAGMMGAGIAMSTATAGIDIVLLDTTQEAADKGKAYAAKQWGKQVAKGRMTQEAADALLARIHPTADYADLKGCELVIEAVFEKREIKADVTKKTEAVIGSDAIFASNTSTLPITGLAEASVRPANFIGLHFFSPAEKMPLVEIIVGKATSDATLARSMDYVRAIGKTPIVVNDSRGFYTSRVFGTYVSEGMALLEEGVPPALIDKAGLMAGMPVGPLALADEVSIELVYKIGQQTRADLGAAYVERAADRVAKKMVAELGRLGRKSGAGFYDYPADGAKRLWPGLAQQFPQRVGADGTALIGLDEIIERLILVQSVETARCLEEQVLRAPIDADVGAILGWGYPPFRGGPIGWLHTLGMPAAVATLDRLAERHGPRFAAPKILREMATRGERFYPA
;
A
#
# COMPACT_ATOMS: atom_id res chain seq x y z
N MET A 1 -9.47 30.56 1.42
CA MET A 1 -8.42 29.55 1.13
C MET A 1 -7.04 30.07 1.49
N LEU A 2 -6.83 31.37 1.36
CA LEU A 2 -5.62 32.05 1.82
C LEU A 2 -5.96 33.33 2.56
N ASN A 3 -5.15 33.64 3.59
CA ASN A 3 -5.13 34.91 4.27
C ASN A 3 -3.95 35.73 3.74
N TYR A 4 -4.16 37.02 3.46
CA TYR A 4 -3.11 37.93 2.99
C TYR A 4 -3.06 39.16 3.89
N SER A 5 -1.88 39.49 4.41
CA SER A 5 -1.64 40.69 5.21
C SER A 5 -0.26 41.25 4.93
N VAL A 6 -0.08 42.55 5.14
CA VAL A 6 1.22 43.23 5.06
C VAL A 6 1.44 43.94 6.39
N ASP A 7 2.59 43.74 7.01
CA ASP A 7 2.93 44.41 8.27
C ASP A 7 3.52 45.81 8.08
N ALA A 8 3.77 46.51 9.18
CA ALA A 8 4.29 47.90 9.16
C ALA A 8 5.71 48.01 8.55
N GLU A 9 6.48 46.91 8.49
CA GLU A 9 7.82 46.86 7.90
C GLU A 9 7.79 46.50 6.41
N GLY A 10 6.60 46.25 5.86
CA GLY A 10 6.40 45.88 4.46
C GLY A 10 6.62 44.39 4.18
N ILE A 11 6.47 43.52 5.16
CA ILE A 11 6.53 42.07 4.94
C ILE A 11 5.13 41.53 4.72
N ALA A 12 4.89 40.97 3.52
CA ALA A 12 3.65 40.27 3.20
C ALA A 12 3.65 38.85 3.78
N THR A 13 2.54 38.47 4.42
CA THR A 13 2.29 37.10 4.82
C THR A 13 1.20 36.51 3.93
N VAL A 14 1.53 35.40 3.24
CA VAL A 14 0.61 34.59 2.43
C VAL A 14 0.39 33.28 3.17
N GLU A 15 -0.76 33.15 3.82
CA GLU A 15 -1.06 32.05 4.73
C GLU A 15 -2.14 31.15 4.16
N PHE A 16 -1.81 29.87 3.96
CA PHE A 16 -2.77 28.86 3.56
C PHE A 16 -3.73 28.52 4.70
N ASP A 17 -5.03 28.64 4.47
CA ASP A 17 -6.10 28.25 5.37
C ASP A 17 -7.30 27.70 4.58
N TYR A 18 -7.21 26.42 4.18
CA TYR A 18 -8.26 25.79 3.38
C TYR A 18 -9.53 25.58 4.20
N PRO A 19 -10.68 26.22 3.83
CA PRO A 19 -11.88 26.17 4.65
C PRO A 19 -12.47 24.75 4.74
N GLY A 20 -12.93 24.39 5.93
CA GLY A 20 -13.60 23.10 6.19
C GLY A 20 -12.71 21.86 6.10
N LYS A 21 -11.42 22.01 5.90
CA LYS A 21 -10.45 20.89 5.87
C LYS A 21 -9.45 21.02 7.02
N SER A 22 -9.03 19.88 7.55
CA SER A 22 -7.97 19.82 8.58
C SER A 22 -6.57 20.04 8.02
N GLN A 23 -6.41 19.97 6.70
CA GLN A 23 -5.15 20.13 5.98
C GLN A 23 -5.31 21.05 4.79
N ASN A 24 -4.25 21.76 4.45
CA ASN A 24 -4.16 22.52 3.20
C ASN A 24 -3.83 21.55 2.04
N ILE A 25 -4.50 21.74 0.91
CA ILE A 25 -4.29 21.00 -0.34
C ILE A 25 -4.16 21.98 -1.50
N LEU A 26 -3.42 21.62 -2.53
CA LEU A 26 -3.31 22.36 -3.78
C LEU A 26 -4.33 21.82 -4.79
N ASN A 27 -5.33 22.62 -5.08
CA ASN A 27 -6.30 22.41 -6.14
C ASN A 27 -6.45 23.70 -6.98
N ALA A 28 -7.25 23.69 -8.02
CA ALA A 28 -7.42 24.86 -8.90
C ALA A 28 -7.75 26.14 -8.12
N GLY A 29 -8.63 26.07 -7.11
CA GLY A 29 -9.03 27.21 -6.29
C GLY A 29 -7.90 27.75 -5.40
N SER A 30 -7.21 26.88 -4.65
CA SER A 30 -6.11 27.30 -3.76
C SER A 30 -4.86 27.74 -4.54
N MET A 31 -4.60 27.11 -5.71
CA MET A 31 -3.52 27.52 -6.61
C MET A 31 -3.80 28.90 -7.23
N GLY A 32 -5.04 29.16 -7.65
CA GLY A 32 -5.46 30.47 -8.15
C GLY A 32 -5.31 31.56 -7.09
N ALA A 33 -5.82 31.32 -5.88
CA ALA A 33 -5.70 32.25 -4.77
C ALA A 33 -4.23 32.54 -4.38
N TYR A 34 -3.37 31.49 -4.41
CA TYR A 34 -1.93 31.66 -4.18
C TYR A 34 -1.28 32.52 -5.28
N ALA A 35 -1.64 32.26 -6.55
CA ALA A 35 -1.14 33.06 -7.67
C ALA A 35 -1.50 34.52 -7.54
N GLU A 36 -2.75 34.84 -7.22
CA GLU A 36 -3.21 36.22 -7.01
C GLU A 36 -2.48 36.90 -5.85
N ALA A 37 -2.36 36.23 -4.71
CA ALA A 37 -1.65 36.74 -3.53
C ALA A 37 -0.18 37.03 -3.81
N MET A 38 0.51 36.10 -4.48
CA MET A 38 1.92 36.29 -4.82
C MET A 38 2.14 37.37 -5.87
N GLN A 39 1.30 37.43 -6.91
CA GLN A 39 1.38 38.48 -7.92
C GLN A 39 1.13 39.88 -7.30
N LYS A 40 0.13 39.99 -6.41
CA LYS A 40 -0.13 41.22 -5.66
C LYS A 40 1.07 41.63 -4.81
N ALA A 41 1.64 40.69 -4.04
CA ALA A 41 2.81 40.94 -3.18
C ALA A 41 4.06 41.34 -3.98
N LEU A 42 4.27 40.70 -5.14
CA LEU A 42 5.43 40.99 -6.00
C LEU A 42 5.28 42.39 -6.71
N ALA A 43 4.06 42.77 -7.10
CA ALA A 43 3.79 43.99 -7.81
C ALA A 43 3.72 45.22 -6.89
N ASP A 44 3.35 45.08 -5.61
CA ASP A 44 3.18 46.16 -4.68
C ASP A 44 4.55 46.72 -4.21
N PRO A 45 4.91 47.99 -4.52
CA PRO A 45 6.19 48.58 -4.11
C PRO A 45 6.33 48.74 -2.58
N ALA A 46 5.21 48.77 -1.82
CA ALA A 46 5.25 48.79 -0.37
C ALA A 46 5.68 47.43 0.26
N VAL A 47 5.51 46.35 -0.48
CA VAL A 47 5.95 45.01 -0.05
C VAL A 47 7.42 44.82 -0.37
N LYS A 48 8.24 44.62 0.67
CA LYS A 48 9.70 44.44 0.56
C LYS A 48 10.11 42.95 0.52
N GLY A 49 9.29 42.09 1.10
CA GLY A 49 9.53 40.64 1.13
C GLY A 49 8.30 39.86 1.56
N ILE A 50 8.35 38.52 1.46
CA ILE A 50 7.18 37.66 1.58
C ILE A 50 7.48 36.48 2.49
N VAL A 51 6.53 36.12 3.38
CA VAL A 51 6.49 34.88 4.16
C VAL A 51 5.32 34.04 3.70
N VAL A 52 5.57 32.78 3.33
CA VAL A 52 4.54 31.79 3.02
C VAL A 52 4.36 30.87 4.25
N ALA A 53 3.14 30.76 4.75
CA ALA A 53 2.83 30.07 5.99
C ALA A 53 1.54 29.22 5.90
N SER A 54 1.21 28.52 6.97
CA SER A 54 -0.02 27.74 7.12
C SER A 54 -0.71 28.05 8.45
N ALA A 55 -2.03 28.20 8.42
CA ALA A 55 -2.87 28.30 9.61
C ALA A 55 -3.25 26.90 10.18
N LYS A 56 -2.96 25.82 9.45
CA LYS A 56 -3.26 24.45 9.88
C LYS A 56 -2.11 23.87 10.70
N LYS A 57 -2.33 22.68 11.28
CA LYS A 57 -1.32 21.93 12.04
C LYS A 57 -0.09 21.57 11.18
N ASP A 58 -0.32 21.23 9.92
CA ASP A 58 0.71 20.89 8.94
C ASP A 58 0.79 22.00 7.87
N PHE A 59 1.86 22.03 7.08
CA PHE A 59 2.02 23.07 6.06
C PHE A 59 1.04 22.85 4.90
N ILE A 60 1.37 21.98 3.95
CA ILE A 60 0.51 21.59 2.83
C ILE A 60 0.69 20.12 2.55
N ALA A 61 -0.41 19.37 2.42
CA ALA A 61 -0.40 17.90 2.29
C ALA A 61 -0.08 17.41 0.86
N GLY A 62 -0.10 18.28 -0.14
CA GLY A 62 0.11 17.97 -1.55
C GLY A 62 -1.02 18.44 -2.46
N GLY A 63 -1.03 17.94 -3.71
CA GLY A 63 -2.07 18.22 -4.70
C GLY A 63 -3.37 17.46 -4.47
N ASP A 64 -4.47 17.95 -5.04
CA ASP A 64 -5.77 17.28 -5.00
C ASP A 64 -5.80 16.09 -5.97
N LEU A 65 -5.77 14.88 -5.40
CA LEU A 65 -5.77 13.65 -6.17
C LEU A 65 -7.12 13.36 -6.84
N GLY A 66 -8.21 13.94 -6.35
CA GLY A 66 -9.54 13.84 -6.98
C GLY A 66 -9.59 14.61 -8.30
N GLU A 67 -9.09 15.85 -8.32
CA GLU A 67 -8.96 16.63 -9.56
C GLU A 67 -8.04 15.93 -10.57
N MET A 68 -6.91 15.38 -10.11
CA MET A 68 -5.99 14.66 -10.99
C MET A 68 -6.62 13.38 -11.57
N ALA A 69 -7.26 12.56 -10.76
CA ALA A 69 -7.91 11.34 -11.22
C ALA A 69 -9.07 11.62 -12.20
N GLY A 70 -9.80 12.72 -11.98
CA GLY A 70 -10.90 13.17 -12.86
C GLY A 70 -10.43 13.88 -14.14
N SER A 71 -9.15 14.19 -14.28
CA SER A 71 -8.63 14.89 -15.46
C SER A 71 -8.68 14.00 -16.72
N THR A 72 -9.27 14.54 -17.81
CA THR A 72 -9.40 13.86 -19.09
C THR A 72 -8.84 14.68 -20.26
N ASP A 73 -8.65 16.00 -20.08
CA ASP A 73 -8.08 16.89 -21.09
C ASP A 73 -6.58 17.13 -20.82
N ALA A 74 -5.74 16.44 -21.59
CA ALA A 74 -4.29 16.52 -21.46
C ALA A 74 -3.75 17.92 -21.82
N ALA A 75 -4.36 18.63 -22.78
CA ALA A 75 -3.90 19.94 -23.20
C ALA A 75 -4.19 21.01 -22.13
N ALA A 76 -5.40 21.01 -21.58
CA ALA A 76 -5.79 21.90 -20.49
C ALA A 76 -4.96 21.64 -19.23
N PHE A 77 -4.75 20.36 -18.84
CA PHE A 77 -3.93 20.00 -17.70
C PHE A 77 -2.47 20.46 -17.87
N HIS A 78 -1.87 20.18 -19.04
CA HIS A 78 -0.51 20.60 -19.36
C HIS A 78 -0.36 22.14 -19.28
N ALA A 79 -1.31 22.89 -19.88
CA ALA A 79 -1.29 24.34 -19.84
C ALA A 79 -1.35 24.89 -18.41
N ALA A 80 -2.17 24.29 -17.54
CA ALA A 80 -2.26 24.65 -16.12
C ALA A 80 -0.93 24.44 -15.39
N ILE A 81 -0.27 23.29 -15.60
CA ILE A 81 1.04 22.99 -14.99
C ILE A 81 2.13 23.93 -15.49
N VAL A 82 2.17 24.23 -16.79
CA VAL A 82 3.12 25.22 -17.34
C VAL A 82 2.85 26.62 -16.74
N GLY A 83 1.59 27.00 -16.56
CA GLY A 83 1.21 28.24 -15.88
C GLY A 83 1.71 28.30 -14.44
N TRP A 84 1.57 27.18 -13.71
CA TRP A 84 2.09 27.04 -12.35
C TRP A 84 3.62 27.16 -12.29
N HIS A 85 4.34 26.50 -13.20
CA HIS A 85 5.80 26.63 -13.28
C HIS A 85 6.24 28.07 -13.54
N LYS A 86 5.54 28.78 -14.42
CA LYS A 86 5.81 30.22 -14.69
C LYS A 86 5.58 31.06 -13.43
N LEU A 87 4.51 30.82 -12.67
CA LEU A 87 4.27 31.49 -11.40
C LEU A 87 5.42 31.27 -10.42
N MET A 88 5.81 30.00 -10.20
CA MET A 88 6.88 29.66 -9.28
C MET A 88 8.22 30.28 -9.70
N ARG A 89 8.52 30.30 -11.00
CA ARG A 89 9.70 31.02 -11.53
C ARG A 89 9.60 32.54 -11.33
N GLY A 90 8.42 33.10 -11.49
CA GLY A 90 8.15 34.52 -11.16
C GLY A 90 8.43 34.84 -9.70
N ILE A 91 8.14 33.95 -8.77
CA ILE A 91 8.45 34.08 -7.34
C ILE A 91 9.97 34.03 -7.12
N GLU A 92 10.66 33.05 -7.70
CA GLU A 92 12.11 32.88 -7.56
C GLU A 92 12.91 34.06 -8.14
N LEU A 93 12.44 34.68 -9.21
CA LEU A 93 13.14 35.76 -9.95
C LEU A 93 12.58 37.16 -9.69
N GLY A 94 11.48 37.25 -8.93
CA GLY A 94 10.72 38.52 -8.73
C GLY A 94 11.41 39.60 -7.92
N GLY A 95 12.64 39.38 -7.46
CA GLY A 95 13.49 40.39 -6.83
C GLY A 95 13.15 40.66 -5.35
N LYS A 96 12.12 40.04 -4.79
CA LYS A 96 11.79 40.11 -3.36
C LYS A 96 12.15 38.82 -2.64
N PRO A 97 12.76 38.88 -1.44
CA PRO A 97 13.04 37.66 -0.67
C PRO A 97 11.74 36.99 -0.22
N VAL A 98 11.66 35.67 -0.42
CA VAL A 98 10.54 34.81 -0.03
C VAL A 98 11.01 33.71 0.87
N ALA A 99 10.42 33.56 2.06
CA ALA A 99 10.70 32.48 2.99
C ALA A 99 9.46 31.65 3.28
N ALA A 100 9.61 30.32 3.39
CA ALA A 100 8.55 29.44 3.84
C ALA A 100 8.70 29.11 5.33
N ALA A 101 7.61 29.23 6.08
CA ALA A 101 7.50 28.85 7.49
C ALA A 101 6.76 27.50 7.60
N LEU A 102 7.51 26.43 7.84
CA LEU A 102 7.03 25.05 7.79
C LEU A 102 6.75 24.55 9.21
N ASN A 103 5.51 24.66 9.64
CA ASN A 103 5.07 24.30 10.98
C ASN A 103 4.86 22.81 11.22
N GLY A 104 4.81 22.00 10.16
CA GLY A 104 4.55 20.56 10.25
C GLY A 104 4.88 19.80 8.97
N THR A 105 4.16 18.70 8.77
CA THR A 105 4.33 17.83 7.59
C THR A 105 4.14 18.63 6.30
N THR A 106 5.08 18.42 5.36
CA THR A 106 5.15 19.15 4.09
C THR A 106 5.44 18.12 2.99
N LEU A 107 4.45 17.78 2.18
CA LEU A 107 4.54 16.70 1.19
C LEU A 107 4.17 17.16 -0.21
N GLY A 108 4.77 16.51 -1.21
CA GLY A 108 4.38 16.67 -2.61
C GLY A 108 4.39 18.11 -3.07
N GLY A 109 3.31 18.55 -3.72
CA GLY A 109 3.14 19.94 -4.16
C GLY A 109 3.39 20.99 -3.09
N GLY A 110 3.09 20.69 -1.81
CA GLY A 110 3.41 21.59 -0.69
C GLY A 110 4.92 21.76 -0.47
N LEU A 111 5.68 20.69 -0.64
CA LEU A 111 7.14 20.77 -0.60
C LEU A 111 7.69 21.51 -1.83
N GLU A 112 7.06 21.36 -2.99
CA GLU A 112 7.42 22.08 -4.20
C GLU A 112 7.20 23.60 -4.06
N VAL A 113 6.10 24.03 -3.41
CA VAL A 113 5.89 25.44 -3.02
C VAL A 113 7.03 25.92 -2.11
N ALA A 114 7.40 25.13 -1.10
CA ALA A 114 8.49 25.49 -0.20
C ALA A 114 9.85 25.57 -0.92
N LEU A 115 10.14 24.66 -1.85
CA LEU A 115 11.38 24.69 -2.63
C LEU A 115 11.47 25.86 -3.60
N GLY A 116 10.34 26.42 -4.03
CA GLY A 116 10.29 27.68 -4.78
C GLY A 116 10.56 28.93 -3.94
N CYS A 117 10.52 28.85 -2.61
CA CYS A 117 10.93 29.93 -1.72
C CYS A 117 12.45 29.96 -1.56
N HIS A 118 13.06 31.15 -1.37
CA HIS A 118 14.50 31.32 -1.22
C HIS A 118 15.03 30.70 0.09
N HIS A 119 14.21 30.70 1.14
CA HIS A 119 14.56 30.16 2.46
C HIS A 119 13.43 29.33 3.05
N ARG A 120 13.76 28.30 3.83
CA ARG A 120 12.80 27.36 4.43
C ARG A 120 13.14 27.14 5.90
N VAL A 121 12.29 27.66 6.78
CA VAL A 121 12.41 27.49 8.22
C VAL A 121 11.40 26.45 8.67
N ALA A 122 11.83 25.41 9.36
CA ALA A 122 10.96 24.37 9.87
C ALA A 122 10.91 24.35 11.40
N ALA A 123 9.73 24.08 11.95
CA ALA A 123 9.57 23.76 13.36
C ALA A 123 10.25 22.42 13.70
N ASP A 124 10.92 22.32 14.86
CA ASP A 124 11.47 21.06 15.40
C ASP A 124 10.34 20.16 15.89
N ASN A 125 9.62 19.58 14.94
CA ASN A 125 8.50 18.70 15.17
C ASN A 125 8.88 17.24 14.80
N PRO A 126 9.06 16.32 15.77
CA PRO A 126 9.49 14.95 15.51
C PRO A 126 8.47 14.13 14.70
N LYS A 127 7.20 14.59 14.63
CA LYS A 127 6.12 13.97 13.85
C LYS A 127 6.07 14.48 12.40
N ALA A 128 6.65 15.64 12.12
CA ALA A 128 6.67 16.21 10.77
C ALA A 128 7.44 15.32 9.79
N ARG A 129 6.97 15.28 8.55
CA ARG A 129 7.58 14.53 7.46
C ARG A 129 7.69 15.41 6.22
N PHE A 130 8.81 15.27 5.52
CA PHE A 130 9.16 16.00 4.31
C PHE A 130 9.51 15.04 3.19
N GLY A 131 8.90 15.15 2.01
CA GLY A 131 9.16 14.25 0.89
C GLY A 131 8.14 14.30 -0.22
N PHE A 132 8.34 13.43 -1.21
CA PHE A 132 7.54 13.32 -2.42
C PHE A 132 6.90 11.93 -2.52
N PRO A 133 5.66 11.73 -2.03
CA PRO A 133 5.00 10.43 -2.06
C PRO A 133 4.37 10.08 -3.43
N GLU A 134 4.42 10.97 -4.42
CA GLU A 134 3.71 10.87 -5.71
C GLU A 134 3.95 9.56 -6.43
N VAL A 135 5.18 9.05 -6.41
CA VAL A 135 5.55 7.79 -7.08
C VAL A 135 4.75 6.58 -6.55
N THR A 136 4.36 6.61 -5.27
CA THR A 136 3.54 5.55 -4.66
C THR A 136 2.10 5.51 -5.18
N LEU A 137 1.70 6.55 -5.91
CA LEU A 137 0.39 6.70 -6.55
C LEU A 137 0.48 6.73 -8.09
N GLY A 138 1.62 6.33 -8.65
CA GLY A 138 1.84 6.32 -10.09
C GLY A 138 2.04 7.70 -10.71
N LEU A 139 2.39 8.71 -9.91
CA LEU A 139 2.65 10.08 -10.32
C LEU A 139 4.13 10.47 -10.10
N LEU A 140 4.51 11.66 -10.52
CA LEU A 140 5.77 12.31 -10.18
C LEU A 140 5.51 13.67 -9.53
N PRO A 141 6.47 14.25 -8.79
CA PRO A 141 6.41 15.65 -8.34
C PRO A 141 6.39 16.58 -9.55
N GLY A 142 5.20 17.12 -9.86
CA GLY A 142 4.94 17.81 -11.13
C GLY A 142 4.92 19.33 -11.04
N ALA A 143 5.24 19.91 -9.86
CA ALA A 143 5.31 21.35 -9.66
C ALA A 143 6.76 21.87 -9.51
N GLY A 144 7.73 21.11 -10.05
CA GLY A 144 9.14 21.44 -10.07
C GLY A 144 10.03 20.60 -9.15
N GLY A 145 9.45 19.60 -8.46
CA GLY A 145 10.16 18.80 -7.47
C GLY A 145 11.28 17.93 -8.07
N THR A 146 11.06 17.34 -9.26
CA THR A 146 12.08 16.56 -9.95
C THR A 146 13.26 17.42 -10.45
N GLN A 147 13.07 18.72 -10.50
CA GLN A 147 14.07 19.67 -10.98
C GLN A 147 14.77 20.42 -9.85
N ARG A 148 14.00 20.91 -8.85
CA ARG A 148 14.55 21.72 -7.74
C ARG A 148 15.30 20.87 -6.73
N LEU A 149 14.73 19.73 -6.31
CA LEU A 149 15.37 18.91 -5.29
C LEU A 149 16.75 18.38 -5.73
N PRO A 150 16.94 17.78 -6.92
CA PRO A 150 18.27 17.32 -7.33
C PRO A 150 19.27 18.47 -7.54
N ARG A 151 18.82 19.67 -7.91
CA ARG A 151 19.70 20.85 -7.98
C ARG A 151 20.13 21.33 -6.60
N LEU A 152 19.31 21.15 -5.59
CA LEU A 152 19.59 21.54 -4.21
C LEU A 152 20.44 20.51 -3.46
N ALA A 153 20.00 19.24 -3.48
CA ALA A 153 20.56 18.16 -2.66
C ALA A 153 21.48 17.20 -3.43
N GLY A 154 21.52 17.30 -4.76
CA GLY A 154 22.20 16.34 -5.64
C GLY A 154 21.32 15.12 -5.97
N MET A 155 21.67 14.40 -7.05
CA MET A 155 20.91 13.27 -7.55
C MET A 155 20.84 12.12 -6.55
N GLN A 156 21.96 11.80 -5.88
CA GLN A 156 22.04 10.67 -4.96
C GLN A 156 21.11 10.84 -3.73
N ALA A 157 21.10 12.02 -3.11
CA ALA A 157 20.24 12.30 -1.96
C ALA A 157 18.77 12.40 -2.35
N SER A 158 18.47 12.83 -3.59
CA SER A 158 17.11 12.99 -4.11
C SER A 158 16.47 11.66 -4.52
N ALA A 159 17.26 10.68 -4.96
CA ALA A 159 16.74 9.44 -5.54
C ALA A 159 15.76 8.68 -4.61
N PRO A 160 16.03 8.44 -3.33
CA PRO A 160 15.07 7.73 -2.46
C PRO A 160 13.76 8.50 -2.25
N LEU A 161 13.80 9.85 -2.29
CA LEU A 161 12.61 10.67 -2.12
C LEU A 161 11.73 10.64 -3.37
N LEU A 162 12.35 10.75 -4.55
CA LEU A 162 11.65 10.82 -5.83
C LEU A 162 11.20 9.43 -6.33
N MET A 163 12.08 8.41 -6.20
CA MET A 163 11.88 7.07 -6.78
C MET A 163 11.17 6.08 -5.86
N GLU A 164 11.20 6.31 -4.52
CA GLU A 164 10.63 5.39 -3.54
C GLU A 164 9.58 6.08 -2.65
N GLY A 165 9.39 7.39 -2.76
CA GLY A 165 8.47 8.16 -1.93
C GLY A 165 8.91 8.25 -0.47
N LYS A 166 10.21 8.13 -0.18
CA LYS A 166 10.76 8.22 1.18
C LYS A 166 10.43 9.59 1.78
N ARG A 167 10.09 9.58 3.08
CA ARG A 167 9.78 10.79 3.84
C ARG A 167 10.81 10.97 4.94
N LEU A 168 11.42 12.15 5.01
CA LEU A 168 12.47 12.49 5.96
C LEU A 168 11.88 13.14 7.21
N LYS A 169 12.54 12.97 8.35
CA LYS A 169 12.37 13.82 9.53
C LYS A 169 13.03 15.18 9.29
N VAL A 170 12.70 16.17 10.11
CA VAL A 170 13.18 17.55 9.94
C VAL A 170 14.71 17.65 9.92
N ALA A 171 15.41 16.97 10.82
CA ALA A 171 16.88 16.97 10.87
C ALA A 171 17.53 16.29 9.65
N GLU A 172 16.91 15.21 9.12
CA GLU A 172 17.38 14.55 7.90
C GLU A 172 17.17 15.45 6.68
N ALA A 173 16.05 16.17 6.62
CA ALA A 173 15.75 17.12 5.55
C ALA A 173 16.71 18.33 5.57
N GLN A 174 17.09 18.83 6.75
CA GLN A 174 18.10 19.87 6.88
C GLN A 174 19.47 19.39 6.42
N LYS A 175 19.87 18.17 6.78
CA LYS A 175 21.17 17.61 6.39
C LYS A 175 21.41 17.59 4.89
N ILE A 176 20.37 17.44 4.08
CA ILE A 176 20.46 17.46 2.60
C ILE A 176 20.16 18.84 2.00
N GLY A 177 20.03 19.89 2.82
CA GLY A 177 19.76 21.26 2.38
C GLY A 177 18.30 21.55 1.99
N MET A 178 17.39 20.58 2.14
CA MET A 178 15.96 20.77 1.86
C MET A 178 15.35 21.80 2.82
N ILE A 179 15.75 21.79 4.09
CA ILE A 179 15.41 22.76 5.13
C ILE A 179 16.64 23.62 5.42
N SER A 180 16.44 24.95 5.48
CA SER A 180 17.52 25.90 5.70
C SER A 180 17.83 26.09 7.21
N ALA A 181 16.79 26.16 8.04
CA ALA A 181 16.90 26.35 9.47
C ALA A 181 15.81 25.57 10.24
N ILE A 182 16.16 25.11 11.44
CA ILE A 182 15.23 24.45 12.38
C ILE A 182 15.12 25.34 13.61
N VAL A 183 13.90 25.56 14.09
CA VAL A 183 13.57 26.40 15.24
C VAL A 183 12.57 25.70 16.16
N PRO A 184 12.41 26.12 17.42
CA PRO A 184 11.35 25.61 18.29
C PRO A 184 9.98 25.73 17.64
N PRO A 185 9.03 24.80 17.89
CA PRO A 185 7.67 24.88 17.37
C PRO A 185 6.98 26.19 17.75
N GLY A 186 6.36 26.85 16.75
CA GLY A 186 5.71 28.15 16.89
C GLY A 186 6.61 29.33 16.54
N GLU A 187 7.92 29.16 16.43
CA GLU A 187 8.89 30.23 16.09
C GLU A 187 9.16 30.31 14.57
N GLU A 188 8.69 29.37 13.77
CA GLU A 188 9.03 29.27 12.35
C GLU A 188 8.58 30.48 11.53
N ARG A 189 7.44 31.11 11.87
CA ARG A 189 6.99 32.34 11.20
C ARG A 189 7.87 33.54 11.52
N ASN A 190 8.17 33.71 12.80
CA ASN A 190 9.03 34.80 13.25
C ASN A 190 10.43 34.66 12.65
N ALA A 191 11.00 33.46 12.68
CA ALA A 191 12.32 33.21 12.12
C ALA A 191 12.34 33.40 10.59
N ALA A 192 11.33 32.96 9.87
CA ALA A 192 11.19 33.21 8.42
C ALA A 192 11.10 34.72 8.13
N ARG A 193 10.31 35.44 8.92
CA ARG A 193 10.18 36.90 8.81
C ARG A 193 11.51 37.62 9.10
N GLN A 194 12.23 37.25 10.14
CA GLN A 194 13.54 37.84 10.47
C GLN A 194 14.55 37.59 9.35
N TRP A 195 14.56 36.38 8.76
CA TRP A 195 15.41 36.12 7.61
C TRP A 195 15.05 37.03 6.41
N VAL A 196 13.75 37.23 6.12
CA VAL A 196 13.28 38.13 5.06
C VAL A 196 13.75 39.57 5.32
N LEU A 197 13.61 40.06 6.55
CA LEU A 197 14.08 41.39 6.93
C LEU A 197 15.60 41.57 6.75
N ALA A 198 16.35 40.56 7.17
CA ALA A 198 17.81 40.57 7.00
C ALA A 198 18.20 40.56 5.50
N ALA A 199 17.49 39.76 4.68
CA ALA A 199 17.69 39.72 3.24
C ALA A 199 17.38 41.09 2.56
N VAL A 200 16.29 41.75 2.98
CA VAL A 200 15.94 43.09 2.52
C VAL A 200 17.03 44.11 2.93
N ALA A 201 17.47 44.07 4.17
CA ALA A 201 18.50 44.95 4.69
C ALA A 201 19.86 44.78 4.02
N SER A 202 20.18 43.59 3.53
CA SER A 202 21.41 43.33 2.81
C SER A 202 21.49 43.96 1.43
N GLY A 203 20.34 44.36 0.85
CA GLY A 203 20.24 44.90 -0.51
C GLY A 203 20.62 43.92 -1.62
N ALA A 204 20.94 42.65 -1.29
CA ALA A 204 21.28 41.65 -2.25
C ALA A 204 20.03 41.13 -2.98
N LYS A 205 20.14 40.93 -4.29
CA LYS A 205 19.05 40.31 -5.06
C LYS A 205 18.89 38.82 -4.59
N PRO A 206 17.71 38.43 -4.12
CA PRO A 206 17.49 37.03 -3.74
C PRO A 206 17.52 36.17 -5.00
N LEU A 207 18.33 35.12 -4.97
CA LEU A 207 18.45 34.15 -6.04
C LEU A 207 18.46 32.75 -5.49
N GLN A 208 17.88 31.83 -6.21
CA GLN A 208 18.03 30.41 -5.93
C GLN A 208 19.44 29.93 -6.35
N PRO A 209 20.00 28.89 -5.74
CA PRO A 209 21.32 28.38 -6.09
C PRO A 209 21.53 28.15 -7.60
N TRP A 210 20.53 27.58 -8.26
CA TRP A 210 20.55 27.26 -9.70
C TRP A 210 20.44 28.49 -10.63
N ASP A 211 20.10 29.65 -10.10
CA ASP A 211 20.06 30.91 -10.84
C ASP A 211 21.35 31.73 -10.67
N THR A 212 22.31 31.20 -9.89
CA THR A 212 23.61 31.88 -9.70
C THR A 212 24.60 31.51 -10.80
N LYS A 213 25.44 32.46 -11.20
CA LYS A 213 26.49 32.21 -12.20
C LYS A 213 27.46 31.14 -11.70
N GLY A 214 27.71 30.13 -12.56
CA GLY A 214 28.63 29.04 -12.24
C GLY A 214 28.08 27.96 -11.32
N PHE A 215 26.76 27.92 -11.11
CA PHE A 215 26.12 26.86 -10.35
C PHE A 215 26.51 25.46 -10.85
N LYS A 216 26.80 24.57 -9.91
CA LYS A 216 27.06 23.16 -10.16
C LYS A 216 26.16 22.30 -9.28
N ILE A 217 25.56 21.28 -9.84
CA ILE A 217 24.73 20.31 -9.12
C ILE A 217 25.59 19.60 -8.06
N PRO A 218 25.18 19.57 -6.78
CA PRO A 218 25.91 18.85 -5.75
C PRO A 218 26.13 17.38 -6.11
N GLY A 219 27.36 16.89 -6.00
CA GLY A 219 27.74 15.53 -6.38
C GLY A 219 27.84 15.28 -7.90
N GLY A 220 27.60 16.29 -8.73
CA GLY A 220 27.67 16.22 -10.19
C GLY A 220 26.32 15.97 -10.87
N GLY A 221 26.22 16.39 -12.13
CA GLY A 221 25.05 16.20 -12.99
C GLY A 221 25.12 14.91 -13.82
N PRO A 222 24.11 14.68 -14.70
CA PRO A 222 24.00 13.46 -15.52
C PRO A 222 25.21 13.17 -16.42
N SER A 223 25.90 14.20 -16.89
CA SER A 223 27.08 14.09 -17.77
C SER A 223 28.39 13.78 -17.04
N THR A 224 28.40 13.78 -15.70
CA THR A 224 29.58 13.38 -14.94
C THR A 224 29.70 11.85 -14.87
N PRO A 225 30.93 11.27 -14.73
CA PRO A 225 31.10 9.83 -14.63
C PRO A 225 30.23 9.19 -13.55
N ASN A 226 30.19 9.78 -12.33
CA ASN A 226 29.36 9.30 -11.25
C ASN A 226 27.84 9.40 -11.57
N GLY A 227 27.43 10.50 -12.22
CA GLY A 227 26.04 10.69 -12.63
C GLY A 227 25.59 9.65 -13.65
N MET A 228 26.40 9.39 -14.68
CA MET A 228 26.12 8.36 -15.69
C MET A 228 26.02 6.98 -15.05
N GLN A 229 27.00 6.60 -14.22
CA GLN A 229 26.98 5.29 -13.54
C GLN A 229 25.73 5.12 -12.67
N MET A 230 25.36 6.13 -11.91
CA MET A 230 24.16 6.12 -11.08
C MET A 230 22.88 5.93 -11.92
N LEU A 231 22.73 6.65 -13.02
CA LEU A 231 21.56 6.58 -13.88
C LEU A 231 21.45 5.24 -14.61
N MET A 232 22.58 4.66 -15.06
CA MET A 232 22.61 3.32 -15.65
C MET A 232 22.19 2.26 -14.62
N ALA A 233 22.74 2.31 -13.41
CA ALA A 233 22.40 1.39 -12.33
C ALA A 233 20.92 1.54 -11.93
N ALA A 234 20.41 2.77 -11.78
CA ALA A 234 19.02 3.04 -11.45
C ALA A 234 18.06 2.48 -12.51
N ASN A 235 18.36 2.62 -13.80
CA ASN A 235 17.52 2.07 -14.86
C ASN A 235 17.48 0.53 -14.85
N ALA A 236 18.63 -0.13 -14.65
CA ALA A 236 18.70 -1.59 -14.55
C ALA A 236 17.89 -2.12 -13.34
N MET A 237 18.11 -1.51 -12.16
CA MET A 237 17.38 -1.86 -10.93
C MET A 237 15.88 -1.61 -11.05
N LEU A 238 15.47 -0.52 -11.71
CA LEU A 238 14.08 -0.21 -11.94
C LEU A 238 13.41 -1.29 -12.79
N ARG A 239 14.03 -1.66 -13.90
CA ARG A 239 13.51 -2.71 -14.79
C ARG A 239 13.42 -4.07 -14.09
N GLU A 240 14.43 -4.43 -13.30
CA GLU A 240 14.43 -5.66 -12.51
C GLU A 240 13.27 -5.71 -11.50
N LYS A 241 13.00 -4.58 -10.81
CA LYS A 241 11.96 -4.51 -9.78
C LYS A 241 10.54 -4.36 -10.33
N THR A 242 10.37 -3.72 -11.47
CA THR A 242 9.03 -3.31 -11.94
C THR A 242 8.59 -3.97 -13.24
N TYR A 243 9.49 -4.60 -13.97
CA TYR A 243 9.23 -5.13 -15.32
C TYR A 243 8.56 -4.11 -16.26
N ASP A 244 8.88 -2.82 -16.08
CA ASP A 244 8.29 -1.69 -16.80
C ASP A 244 6.77 -1.48 -16.58
N ASN A 245 6.17 -2.13 -15.57
CA ASN A 245 4.74 -2.01 -15.25
C ASN A 245 4.35 -0.64 -14.66
N TYR A 246 5.31 0.09 -14.10
CA TYR A 246 5.08 1.39 -13.44
C TYR A 246 5.77 2.50 -14.22
N PRO A 247 5.04 3.32 -14.98
CA PRO A 247 5.64 4.39 -15.76
C PRO A 247 6.23 5.53 -14.91
N ALA A 248 5.69 5.81 -13.72
CA ALA A 248 6.10 6.93 -12.89
C ALA A 248 7.59 6.92 -12.51
N PRO A 249 8.19 5.84 -11.98
CA PRO A 249 9.62 5.82 -11.68
C PRO A 249 10.50 6.04 -12.93
N LYS A 250 10.09 5.51 -14.09
CA LYS A 250 10.79 5.70 -15.35
C LYS A 250 10.73 7.15 -15.81
N HIS A 251 9.57 7.78 -15.75
CA HIS A 251 9.38 9.20 -16.06
C HIS A 251 10.15 10.10 -15.08
N ILE A 252 10.21 9.78 -13.79
CA ILE A 252 11.05 10.49 -12.82
C ILE A 252 12.51 10.42 -13.22
N LEU A 253 13.01 9.23 -13.57
CA LEU A 253 14.40 9.05 -14.00
C LEU A 253 14.71 9.85 -15.27
N SER A 254 13.76 9.87 -16.24
CA SER A 254 13.85 10.69 -17.44
C SER A 254 13.86 12.19 -17.13
N CYS A 255 12.96 12.66 -16.25
CA CYS A 255 12.94 14.06 -15.81
C CYS A 255 14.26 14.50 -15.16
N VAL A 256 14.85 13.63 -14.34
CA VAL A 256 16.14 13.91 -13.69
C VAL A 256 17.26 13.93 -14.75
N TYR A 257 17.32 12.96 -15.63
CA TYR A 257 18.36 12.88 -16.67
C TYR A 257 18.28 14.06 -17.65
N GLU A 258 17.13 14.22 -18.30
CA GLU A 258 16.93 15.24 -19.33
C GLU A 258 16.96 16.66 -18.74
N GLY A 259 16.22 16.85 -17.63
CA GLY A 259 16.06 18.16 -17.01
C GLY A 259 17.35 18.69 -16.38
N LEU A 260 18.15 17.85 -15.74
CA LEU A 260 19.44 18.27 -15.17
C LEU A 260 20.54 18.45 -16.23
N SER A 261 20.31 17.98 -17.46
CA SER A 261 21.20 18.23 -18.61
C SER A 261 20.94 19.59 -19.27
N THR A 262 19.94 20.35 -18.81
CA THR A 262 19.51 21.65 -19.32
C THR A 262 19.39 22.69 -18.21
N ASN A 263 18.99 23.92 -18.56
CA ASN A 263 18.61 24.93 -17.57
C ASN A 263 17.28 24.55 -16.86
N LEU A 264 16.97 25.21 -15.74
CA LEU A 264 15.79 24.90 -14.94
C LEU A 264 14.49 25.04 -15.74
N ASP A 265 14.34 26.12 -16.54
CA ASP A 265 13.08 26.40 -17.26
C ASP A 265 12.78 25.32 -18.31
N THR A 266 13.79 24.85 -19.03
CA THR A 266 13.66 23.70 -19.94
C THR A 266 13.36 22.41 -19.18
N GLY A 267 14.02 22.19 -18.04
CA GLY A 267 13.76 21.05 -17.16
C GLY A 267 12.31 21.02 -16.66
N LEU A 268 11.75 22.15 -16.27
CA LEU A 268 10.35 22.27 -15.85
C LEU A 268 9.38 21.97 -17.01
N ALA A 269 9.69 22.39 -18.23
CA ALA A 269 8.88 22.05 -19.41
C ALA A 269 8.92 20.55 -19.71
N ILE A 270 10.05 19.87 -19.50
CA ILE A 270 10.21 18.41 -19.60
C ILE A 270 9.34 17.72 -18.53
N GLU A 271 9.44 18.18 -17.28
CA GLU A 271 8.65 17.65 -16.16
C GLU A 271 7.14 17.75 -16.43
N ALA A 272 6.66 18.92 -16.90
CA ALA A 272 5.25 19.14 -17.22
C ALA A 272 4.70 18.11 -18.22
N ARG A 273 5.47 17.76 -19.26
CA ARG A 273 5.06 16.76 -20.26
C ARG A 273 4.94 15.36 -19.64
N TYR A 274 5.95 14.94 -18.87
CA TYR A 274 5.94 13.64 -18.23
C TYR A 274 4.86 13.56 -17.15
N PHE A 275 4.63 14.63 -16.38
CA PHE A 275 3.56 14.68 -15.40
C PHE A 275 2.18 14.56 -16.04
N THR A 276 1.92 15.32 -17.10
CA THR A 276 0.67 15.24 -17.88
C THR A 276 0.44 13.81 -18.38
N ASN A 277 1.46 13.16 -18.93
CA ASN A 277 1.35 11.77 -19.38
C ASN A 277 0.95 10.82 -18.26
N LEU A 278 1.53 10.98 -17.06
CA LEU A 278 1.19 10.14 -15.91
C LEU A 278 -0.24 10.38 -15.41
N VAL A 279 -0.68 11.63 -15.31
CA VAL A 279 -2.04 11.97 -14.86
C VAL A 279 -3.10 11.39 -15.80
N MET A 280 -2.84 11.39 -17.11
CA MET A 280 -3.73 10.79 -18.11
C MET A 280 -3.65 9.25 -18.14
N SER A 281 -2.64 8.66 -17.51
CA SER A 281 -2.42 7.22 -17.52
C SER A 281 -3.48 6.44 -16.72
N PRO A 282 -3.96 5.30 -17.21
CA PRO A 282 -4.81 4.41 -16.44
C PRO A 282 -4.11 3.89 -15.18
N VAL A 283 -2.78 3.79 -15.18
CA VAL A 283 -1.99 3.31 -14.04
C VAL A 283 -2.14 4.25 -12.83
N SER A 284 -1.94 5.56 -13.02
CA SER A 284 -2.10 6.53 -11.93
C SER A 284 -3.54 6.59 -11.43
N LYS A 285 -4.53 6.58 -12.33
CA LYS A 285 -5.96 6.56 -11.96
C LYS A 285 -6.32 5.32 -11.15
N ASN A 286 -5.81 4.16 -11.53
CA ASN A 286 -5.97 2.90 -10.80
C ASN A 286 -5.35 2.96 -9.40
N MET A 287 -4.11 3.44 -9.31
CA MET A 287 -3.39 3.53 -8.02
C MET A 287 -4.01 4.59 -7.10
N ILE A 288 -4.44 5.74 -7.62
CA ILE A 288 -5.14 6.77 -6.84
C ILE A 288 -6.46 6.20 -6.30
N ARG A 289 -7.25 5.53 -7.14
CA ARG A 289 -8.53 4.95 -6.73
C ARG A 289 -8.35 3.93 -5.61
N SER A 290 -7.46 2.96 -5.77
CA SER A 290 -7.30 1.86 -4.80
C SER A 290 -6.45 2.25 -3.59
N LEU A 291 -5.24 2.82 -3.81
CA LEU A 291 -4.27 3.08 -2.75
C LEU A 291 -4.50 4.40 -2.00
N PHE A 292 -5.28 5.32 -2.55
CA PHE A 292 -5.61 6.56 -1.85
C PHE A 292 -7.08 6.56 -1.41
N PHE A 293 -8.04 6.60 -2.34
CA PHE A 293 -9.46 6.70 -1.96
C PHE A 293 -9.96 5.42 -1.29
N GLY A 294 -9.69 4.24 -1.84
CA GLY A 294 -10.10 2.97 -1.25
C GLY A 294 -9.50 2.76 0.14
N MET A 295 -8.22 3.09 0.31
CA MET A 295 -7.57 3.05 1.62
C MET A 295 -8.18 4.06 2.61
N GLN A 296 -8.58 5.25 2.14
CA GLN A 296 -9.26 6.22 3.00
C GLN A 296 -10.63 5.73 3.44
N GLU A 297 -11.42 5.15 2.55
CA GLU A 297 -12.75 4.60 2.87
C GLU A 297 -12.62 3.46 3.89
N ALA A 298 -11.74 2.50 3.64
CA ALA A 298 -11.48 1.40 4.56
C ALA A 298 -10.99 1.91 5.93
N ASN A 299 -10.04 2.86 5.94
CA ASN A 299 -9.47 3.40 7.17
C ASN A 299 -10.40 4.35 7.94
N LYS A 300 -11.37 4.99 7.27
CA LYS A 300 -12.45 5.75 7.91
C LYS A 300 -13.59 4.86 8.39
N LEU A 301 -13.49 3.55 8.18
CA LEU A 301 -14.52 2.58 8.52
C LEU A 301 -15.88 2.93 7.87
N ALA A 302 -15.87 3.27 6.56
CA ALA A 302 -17.07 3.71 5.84
C ALA A 302 -18.21 2.69 5.90
N SER A 303 -17.89 1.39 5.99
CA SER A 303 -18.86 0.29 6.13
C SER A 303 -19.23 -0.05 7.59
N ARG A 304 -18.77 0.73 8.58
CA ARG A 304 -19.08 0.49 10.00
C ARG A 304 -20.56 0.74 10.26
N PRO A 305 -21.29 -0.22 10.89
CA PRO A 305 -22.68 -0.04 11.27
C PRO A 305 -22.91 1.24 12.08
N VAL A 306 -23.94 2.01 11.69
CA VAL A 306 -24.32 3.25 12.38
C VAL A 306 -25.06 2.93 13.68
N GLY A 307 -25.03 3.87 14.63
CA GLY A 307 -25.74 3.73 15.91
C GLY A 307 -25.01 2.91 16.98
N VAL A 308 -23.88 2.28 16.66
CA VAL A 308 -23.04 1.57 17.62
C VAL A 308 -21.95 2.51 18.15
N PRO A 309 -21.86 2.75 19.49
CA PRO A 309 -20.78 3.59 20.04
C PRO A 309 -19.39 3.03 19.72
N PRO A 310 -18.38 3.89 19.51
CA PRO A 310 -17.00 3.45 19.31
C PRO A 310 -16.46 2.67 20.52
N GLN A 311 -15.82 1.52 20.25
CA GLN A 311 -15.21 0.69 21.28
C GLN A 311 -13.72 0.99 21.42
N LYS A 312 -13.26 1.25 22.65
CA LYS A 312 -11.85 1.25 23.01
C LYS A 312 -11.52 -0.05 23.72
N TYR A 313 -10.43 -0.67 23.31
CA TYR A 313 -9.98 -1.94 23.91
C TYR A 313 -8.86 -1.68 24.90
N THR A 314 -8.93 -2.35 26.06
CA THR A 314 -7.91 -2.30 27.09
C THR A 314 -7.25 -3.66 27.31
N LYS A 315 -8.02 -4.75 27.19
CA LYS A 315 -7.58 -6.13 27.38
C LYS A 315 -8.17 -7.06 26.32
N VAL A 316 -7.31 -7.79 25.61
CA VAL A 316 -7.66 -8.75 24.57
C VAL A 316 -7.07 -10.11 24.89
N GLY A 317 -7.76 -11.20 24.54
CA GLY A 317 -7.26 -12.57 24.64
C GLY A 317 -6.81 -13.09 23.27
N MET A 318 -5.75 -13.89 23.26
CA MET A 318 -5.25 -14.59 22.07
C MET A 318 -5.05 -16.07 22.39
N LEU A 319 -5.77 -16.95 21.71
CA LEU A 319 -5.66 -18.41 21.86
C LEU A 319 -4.79 -18.99 20.76
N GLY A 320 -3.72 -19.67 21.16
CA GLY A 320 -2.65 -20.16 20.29
C GLY A 320 -1.51 -19.16 20.20
N ALA A 321 -0.35 -19.53 20.73
CA ALA A 321 0.88 -18.74 20.74
C ALA A 321 1.85 -19.06 19.59
N GLY A 322 1.35 -19.73 18.54
CA GLY A 322 2.09 -19.99 17.31
C GLY A 322 2.42 -18.70 16.54
N MET A 323 2.97 -18.83 15.34
CA MET A 323 3.41 -17.70 14.52
C MET A 323 2.31 -16.62 14.33
N MET A 324 1.06 -17.04 14.04
CA MET A 324 -0.04 -16.11 13.85
C MET A 324 -0.43 -15.42 15.16
N GLY A 325 -0.67 -16.18 16.23
CA GLY A 325 -1.06 -15.61 17.51
C GLY A 325 0.00 -14.70 18.12
N ALA A 326 1.28 -15.06 18.04
CA ALA A 326 2.38 -14.20 18.47
C ALA A 326 2.44 -12.89 17.66
N GLY A 327 2.22 -12.95 16.34
CA GLY A 327 2.18 -11.76 15.48
C GLY A 327 0.97 -10.86 15.76
N ILE A 328 -0.22 -11.42 16.03
CA ILE A 328 -1.42 -10.69 16.44
C ILE A 328 -1.18 -10.05 17.82
N ALA A 329 -0.59 -10.78 18.75
CA ALA A 329 -0.23 -10.27 20.07
C ALA A 329 0.73 -9.06 19.97
N MET A 330 1.73 -9.13 19.09
CA MET A 330 2.62 -7.99 18.82
C MET A 330 1.87 -6.76 18.32
N SER A 331 0.97 -6.94 17.36
CA SER A 331 0.17 -5.82 16.80
C SER A 331 -0.70 -5.19 17.88
N THR A 332 -1.33 -5.99 18.72
CA THR A 332 -2.18 -5.58 19.83
C THR A 332 -1.39 -4.81 20.89
N ALA A 333 -0.26 -5.35 21.33
CA ALA A 333 0.62 -4.70 22.31
C ALA A 333 1.22 -3.38 21.78
N THR A 334 1.55 -3.32 20.49
CA THR A 334 2.05 -2.09 19.82
C THR A 334 1.00 -0.98 19.82
N ALA A 335 -0.29 -1.33 19.81
CA ALA A 335 -1.41 -0.38 19.94
C ALA A 335 -1.65 0.10 21.40
N GLY A 336 -0.87 -0.39 22.36
CA GLY A 336 -1.00 -0.04 23.78
C GLY A 336 -2.07 -0.85 24.51
N ILE A 337 -2.55 -1.95 23.95
CA ILE A 337 -3.58 -2.84 24.50
C ILE A 337 -2.90 -4.03 25.18
N ASP A 338 -3.31 -4.38 26.39
CA ASP A 338 -2.82 -5.56 27.09
C ASP A 338 -3.40 -6.84 26.48
N ILE A 339 -2.56 -7.87 26.33
CA ILE A 339 -2.98 -9.11 25.69
C ILE A 339 -2.58 -10.35 26.50
N VAL A 340 -3.57 -11.17 26.77
CA VAL A 340 -3.39 -12.51 27.35
C VAL A 340 -3.11 -13.48 26.21
N LEU A 341 -1.90 -14.04 26.17
CA LEU A 341 -1.46 -14.99 25.15
C LEU A 341 -1.54 -16.39 25.72
N LEU A 342 -2.59 -17.12 25.41
CA LEU A 342 -2.86 -18.46 25.93
C LEU A 342 -2.47 -19.53 24.95
N ASP A 343 -1.82 -20.59 25.46
CA ASP A 343 -1.57 -21.83 24.71
C ASP A 343 -1.83 -23.05 25.60
N THR A 344 -1.68 -24.25 25.06
CA THR A 344 -1.92 -25.52 25.76
C THR A 344 -0.97 -25.76 26.93
N THR A 345 0.21 -25.15 26.92
CA THR A 345 1.21 -25.20 27.99
C THR A 345 1.85 -23.82 28.19
N GLN A 346 2.31 -23.55 29.41
CA GLN A 346 3.03 -22.31 29.72
C GLN A 346 4.26 -22.14 28.83
N GLU A 347 5.00 -23.21 28.58
CA GLU A 347 6.18 -23.19 27.68
C GLU A 347 5.83 -22.73 26.27
N ALA A 348 4.70 -23.19 25.71
CA ALA A 348 4.25 -22.79 24.39
C ALA A 348 3.86 -21.30 24.36
N ALA A 349 3.15 -20.84 25.39
CA ALA A 349 2.79 -19.42 25.55
C ALA A 349 4.03 -18.52 25.67
N ASP A 350 5.03 -18.93 26.47
CA ASP A 350 6.30 -18.24 26.65
C ASP A 350 7.10 -18.17 25.34
N LYS A 351 7.10 -19.22 24.53
CA LYS A 351 7.71 -19.21 23.19
C LYS A 351 7.08 -18.14 22.27
N GLY A 352 5.76 -17.97 22.34
CA GLY A 352 5.06 -16.90 21.63
C GLY A 352 5.52 -15.51 22.06
N LYS A 353 5.65 -15.26 23.37
CA LYS A 353 6.22 -14.00 23.88
C LYS A 353 7.68 -13.82 23.48
N ALA A 354 8.48 -14.87 23.51
CA ALA A 354 9.88 -14.85 23.08
C ALA A 354 10.03 -14.50 21.57
N TYR A 355 9.08 -14.90 20.73
CA TYR A 355 9.05 -14.48 19.33
C TYR A 355 8.94 -12.93 19.24
N ALA A 356 8.03 -12.32 20.00
CA ALA A 356 7.88 -10.86 20.04
C ALA A 356 9.17 -10.17 20.52
N ALA A 357 9.78 -10.67 21.60
CA ALA A 357 11.06 -10.18 22.12
C ALA A 357 12.15 -10.20 21.05
N LYS A 358 12.27 -11.30 20.29
CA LYS A 358 13.22 -11.43 19.18
C LYS A 358 12.98 -10.41 18.07
N GLN A 359 11.72 -10.15 17.69
CA GLN A 359 11.41 -9.21 16.61
C GLN A 359 11.68 -7.76 17.03
N TRP A 360 11.28 -7.34 18.24
CA TRP A 360 11.57 -6.01 18.75
C TRP A 360 13.06 -5.81 19.05
N GLY A 361 13.76 -6.81 19.57
CA GLY A 361 15.22 -6.79 19.72
C GLY A 361 15.97 -6.50 18.42
N LYS A 362 15.49 -7.03 17.28
CA LYS A 362 16.02 -6.68 15.96
C LYS A 362 15.78 -5.22 15.59
N GLN A 363 14.69 -4.58 16.06
CA GLN A 363 14.45 -3.15 15.82
C GLN A 363 15.34 -2.28 16.70
N VAL A 364 15.57 -2.69 17.94
CA VAL A 364 16.52 -2.04 18.86
C VAL A 364 17.94 -2.09 18.27
N ALA A 365 18.40 -3.27 17.83
CA ALA A 365 19.71 -3.44 17.21
C ALA A 365 19.92 -2.59 15.95
N LYS A 366 18.83 -2.24 15.24
CA LYS A 366 18.85 -1.35 14.07
C LYS A 366 18.66 0.13 14.42
N GLY A 367 18.61 0.50 15.70
CA GLY A 367 18.35 1.88 16.15
C GLY A 367 16.97 2.43 15.78
N ARG A 368 15.99 1.55 15.51
CA ARG A 368 14.61 1.95 15.14
C ARG A 368 13.67 2.01 16.33
N MET A 369 14.10 1.50 17.48
CA MET A 369 13.35 1.44 18.73
C MET A 369 14.36 1.50 19.88
N THR A 370 14.00 2.10 21.03
CA THR A 370 14.80 2.04 22.24
C THR A 370 14.52 0.73 23.00
N GLN A 371 15.44 0.31 23.88
CA GLN A 371 15.26 -0.89 24.72
C GLN A 371 14.06 -0.72 25.65
N GLU A 372 13.92 0.45 26.29
CA GLU A 372 12.81 0.76 27.20
C GLU A 372 11.45 0.66 26.50
N ALA A 373 11.37 1.12 25.25
CA ALA A 373 10.14 0.98 24.45
C ALA A 373 9.82 -0.49 24.12
N ALA A 374 10.83 -1.30 23.80
CA ALA A 374 10.66 -2.72 23.57
C ALA A 374 10.18 -3.46 24.83
N ASP A 375 10.78 -3.15 25.99
CA ASP A 375 10.43 -3.75 27.28
C ASP A 375 9.02 -3.36 27.71
N ALA A 376 8.61 -2.11 27.50
CA ALA A 376 7.25 -1.64 27.77
C ALA A 376 6.20 -2.37 26.90
N LEU A 377 6.51 -2.69 25.64
CA LEU A 377 5.63 -3.47 24.79
C LEU A 377 5.57 -4.94 25.21
N LEU A 378 6.70 -5.53 25.59
CA LEU A 378 6.77 -6.90 26.10
C LEU A 378 5.99 -7.10 27.40
N ALA A 379 5.97 -6.08 28.27
CA ALA A 379 5.20 -6.10 29.50
C ALA A 379 3.68 -6.25 29.27
N ARG A 380 3.17 -5.82 28.11
CA ARG A 380 1.75 -5.95 27.74
C ARG A 380 1.37 -7.36 27.28
N ILE A 381 2.31 -8.24 27.00
CA ILE A 381 2.02 -9.62 26.59
C ILE A 381 2.11 -10.53 27.81
N HIS A 382 0.96 -11.11 28.21
CA HIS A 382 0.82 -11.97 29.40
C HIS A 382 0.66 -13.42 28.95
N PRO A 383 1.74 -14.23 28.90
CA PRO A 383 1.67 -15.61 28.49
C PRO A 383 1.08 -16.47 29.62
N THR A 384 0.15 -17.37 29.26
CA THR A 384 -0.52 -18.26 30.25
C THR A 384 -1.00 -19.55 29.61
N ALA A 385 -1.26 -20.56 30.42
CA ALA A 385 -1.97 -21.78 30.06
C ALA A 385 -3.34 -21.88 30.74
N ASP A 386 -3.72 -20.88 31.56
CA ASP A 386 -4.98 -20.85 32.32
C ASP A 386 -6.04 -19.99 31.63
N TYR A 387 -7.17 -20.59 31.30
CA TYR A 387 -8.34 -19.86 30.75
C TYR A 387 -8.89 -18.79 31.71
N ALA A 388 -8.71 -18.94 33.02
CA ALA A 388 -9.18 -17.95 33.99
C ALA A 388 -8.59 -16.56 33.78
N ASP A 389 -7.38 -16.46 33.22
CA ASP A 389 -6.70 -15.20 32.91
C ASP A 389 -7.39 -14.39 31.80
N LEU A 390 -8.24 -15.05 30.99
CA LEU A 390 -9.07 -14.38 29.97
C LEU A 390 -10.20 -13.55 30.57
N LYS A 391 -10.46 -13.66 31.88
CA LYS A 391 -11.47 -12.85 32.55
C LYS A 391 -11.20 -11.36 32.34
N GLY A 392 -12.24 -10.64 31.91
CA GLY A 392 -12.17 -9.22 31.59
C GLY A 392 -11.64 -8.90 30.19
N CYS A 393 -11.32 -9.89 29.36
CA CYS A 393 -11.06 -9.64 27.95
C CYS A 393 -12.34 -9.21 27.24
N GLU A 394 -12.23 -8.12 26.46
CA GLU A 394 -13.36 -7.53 25.70
C GLU A 394 -13.52 -8.20 24.33
N LEU A 395 -12.43 -8.79 23.83
CA LEU A 395 -12.34 -9.58 22.60
C LEU A 395 -11.36 -10.74 22.84
N VAL A 396 -11.72 -11.93 22.38
CA VAL A 396 -10.79 -13.07 22.33
C VAL A 396 -10.70 -13.55 20.88
N ILE A 397 -9.47 -13.71 20.38
CA ILE A 397 -9.19 -14.19 19.04
C ILE A 397 -8.55 -15.58 19.15
N GLU A 398 -9.05 -16.58 18.43
CA GLU A 398 -8.42 -17.88 18.37
C GLU A 398 -7.64 -18.05 17.05
N ALA A 399 -6.42 -18.58 17.15
CA ALA A 399 -5.57 -19.01 16.04
C ALA A 399 -4.99 -20.41 16.34
N VAL A 400 -5.85 -21.32 16.78
CA VAL A 400 -5.53 -22.73 17.07
C VAL A 400 -5.56 -23.54 15.78
N PHE A 401 -5.26 -24.86 15.88
CA PHE A 401 -5.28 -25.75 14.72
C PHE A 401 -6.62 -25.72 13.96
N GLU A 402 -6.54 -25.81 12.63
CA GLU A 402 -7.68 -25.70 11.70
C GLU A 402 -8.53 -26.98 11.68
N LYS A 403 -9.10 -27.31 12.85
CA LYS A 403 -10.02 -28.44 13.08
C LYS A 403 -11.25 -27.97 13.85
N ARG A 404 -12.44 -28.30 13.34
CA ARG A 404 -13.73 -27.85 13.90
C ARG A 404 -13.88 -28.23 15.37
N GLU A 405 -13.48 -29.46 15.72
CA GLU A 405 -13.62 -30.00 17.09
C GLU A 405 -12.73 -29.22 18.08
N ILE A 406 -11.50 -28.87 17.68
CA ILE A 406 -10.58 -28.08 18.51
C ILE A 406 -11.12 -26.67 18.68
N LYS A 407 -11.59 -26.03 17.59
CA LYS A 407 -12.17 -24.69 17.65
C LYS A 407 -13.43 -24.66 18.49
N ALA A 408 -14.28 -25.68 18.42
CA ALA A 408 -15.48 -25.81 19.26
C ALA A 408 -15.14 -25.94 20.76
N ASP A 409 -14.12 -26.74 21.11
CA ASP A 409 -13.66 -26.92 22.48
C ASP A 409 -13.14 -25.59 23.08
N VAL A 410 -12.24 -24.90 22.36
CA VAL A 410 -11.69 -23.63 22.85
C VAL A 410 -12.76 -22.53 22.92
N THR A 411 -13.75 -22.52 22.01
CA THR A 411 -14.89 -21.58 22.07
C THR A 411 -15.65 -21.77 23.38
N LYS A 412 -16.06 -23.00 23.70
CA LYS A 412 -16.82 -23.32 24.93
C LYS A 412 -16.04 -22.97 26.19
N LYS A 413 -14.74 -23.33 26.26
CA LYS A 413 -13.88 -23.03 27.41
C LYS A 413 -13.72 -21.53 27.62
N THR A 414 -13.54 -20.77 26.54
CA THR A 414 -13.37 -19.33 26.60
C THR A 414 -14.65 -18.63 27.02
N GLU A 415 -15.80 -18.97 26.42
CA GLU A 415 -17.09 -18.33 26.76
C GLU A 415 -17.55 -18.61 28.16
N ALA A 416 -17.04 -19.64 28.81
CA ALA A 416 -17.31 -19.92 30.23
C ALA A 416 -16.66 -18.89 31.19
N VAL A 417 -15.63 -18.18 30.75
CA VAL A 417 -14.82 -17.27 31.60
C VAL A 417 -14.87 -15.80 31.19
N ILE A 418 -15.16 -15.49 29.94
CA ILE A 418 -15.25 -14.11 29.45
C ILE A 418 -16.64 -13.51 29.73
N GLY A 419 -16.73 -12.18 29.78
CA GLY A 419 -17.98 -11.45 29.96
C GLY A 419 -19.00 -11.72 28.86
N SER A 420 -20.31 -11.53 29.20
CA SER A 420 -21.42 -11.78 28.25
C SER A 420 -21.35 -10.92 26.99
N ASP A 421 -20.76 -9.73 27.07
CA ASP A 421 -20.66 -8.78 25.98
C ASP A 421 -19.33 -8.90 25.19
N ALA A 422 -18.42 -9.79 25.63
CA ALA A 422 -17.15 -10.01 24.97
C ALA A 422 -17.37 -10.66 23.59
N ILE A 423 -16.54 -10.25 22.64
CA ILE A 423 -16.53 -10.82 21.30
C ILE A 423 -15.61 -12.05 21.26
N PHE A 424 -16.05 -13.11 20.60
CA PHE A 424 -15.20 -14.23 20.25
C PHE A 424 -14.95 -14.24 18.75
N ALA A 425 -13.68 -14.23 18.34
CA ALA A 425 -13.29 -14.17 16.93
C ALA A 425 -12.42 -15.36 16.53
N SER A 426 -12.67 -15.92 15.35
CA SER A 426 -11.82 -16.97 14.76
C SER A 426 -10.90 -16.38 13.69
N ASN A 427 -9.59 -16.72 13.75
CA ASN A 427 -8.62 -16.39 12.70
C ASN A 427 -8.51 -17.54 11.66
N THR A 428 -9.55 -18.32 11.47
CA THR A 428 -9.58 -19.35 10.41
C THR A 428 -9.39 -18.71 9.04
N SER A 429 -8.75 -19.45 8.12
CA SER A 429 -8.57 -19.01 6.73
C SER A 429 -9.60 -19.59 5.75
N THR A 430 -10.30 -20.67 6.13
CA THR A 430 -11.15 -21.43 5.20
C THR A 430 -12.46 -21.96 5.77
N LEU A 431 -12.55 -22.16 7.09
CA LEU A 431 -13.74 -22.73 7.71
C LEU A 431 -14.86 -21.69 7.83
N PRO A 432 -16.08 -21.94 7.32
CA PRO A 432 -17.19 -20.99 7.42
C PRO A 432 -17.47 -20.59 8.86
N ILE A 433 -17.54 -19.28 9.10
CA ILE A 433 -17.75 -18.68 10.41
C ILE A 433 -19.11 -19.06 10.99
N THR A 434 -20.15 -19.14 10.15
CA THR A 434 -21.51 -19.57 10.56
C THR A 434 -21.47 -20.97 11.20
N GLY A 435 -20.74 -21.90 10.60
CA GLY A 435 -20.62 -23.26 11.15
C GLY A 435 -19.76 -23.35 12.41
N LEU A 436 -18.76 -22.46 12.57
CA LEU A 436 -17.97 -22.39 13.81
C LEU A 436 -18.79 -21.76 14.95
N ALA A 437 -19.65 -20.79 14.65
CA ALA A 437 -20.52 -20.10 15.61
C ALA A 437 -21.57 -21.04 16.25
N GLU A 438 -21.84 -22.22 15.67
CA GLU A 438 -22.76 -23.22 16.27
C GLU A 438 -22.25 -23.77 17.61
N ALA A 439 -20.93 -23.70 17.85
CA ALA A 439 -20.33 -24.08 19.13
C ALA A 439 -20.42 -22.98 20.20
N SER A 440 -20.76 -21.77 19.82
CA SER A 440 -20.92 -20.60 20.71
C SER A 440 -22.28 -20.57 21.38
N VAL A 441 -22.31 -20.23 22.65
CA VAL A 441 -23.57 -19.93 23.37
C VAL A 441 -24.06 -18.50 23.09
N ARG A 442 -23.26 -17.68 22.41
CA ARG A 442 -23.53 -16.28 22.06
C ARG A 442 -23.18 -16.01 20.59
N PRO A 443 -23.84 -16.68 19.63
CA PRO A 443 -23.47 -16.61 18.21
C PRO A 443 -23.56 -15.19 17.62
N ALA A 444 -24.35 -14.27 18.25
CA ALA A 444 -24.40 -12.87 17.88
C ALA A 444 -23.08 -12.11 18.17
N ASN A 445 -22.25 -12.61 19.10
CA ASN A 445 -20.95 -12.07 19.45
C ASN A 445 -19.79 -12.84 18.78
N PHE A 446 -20.09 -13.73 17.85
CA PHE A 446 -19.10 -14.53 17.12
C PHE A 446 -18.83 -13.93 15.74
N ILE A 447 -17.52 -13.83 15.34
CA ILE A 447 -17.09 -13.21 14.08
C ILE A 447 -15.79 -13.85 13.57
N GLY A 448 -15.50 -13.67 12.28
CA GLY A 448 -14.19 -13.99 11.71
C GLY A 448 -13.27 -12.79 11.68
N LEU A 449 -12.02 -12.95 12.11
CA LEU A 449 -10.94 -11.97 11.96
C LEU A 449 -9.73 -12.66 11.34
N HIS A 450 -9.71 -12.69 10.01
CA HIS A 450 -8.65 -13.37 9.24
C HIS A 450 -7.46 -12.44 9.05
N PHE A 451 -6.37 -12.74 9.74
CA PHE A 451 -5.07 -12.08 9.61
C PHE A 451 -4.19 -12.83 8.62
N PHE A 452 -3.26 -12.12 7.99
CA PHE A 452 -2.34 -12.66 6.99
C PHE A 452 -0.93 -12.81 7.57
N SER A 453 -0.22 -13.83 7.14
CA SER A 453 1.14 -14.11 7.61
C SER A 453 2.21 -13.29 6.87
N PRO A 454 3.17 -12.67 7.59
CA PRO A 454 3.31 -12.56 9.04
C PRO A 454 2.37 -11.48 9.61
N ALA A 455 1.60 -11.83 10.67
CA ALA A 455 0.50 -10.99 11.16
C ALA A 455 0.95 -9.59 11.63
N GLU A 456 2.14 -9.47 12.18
CA GLU A 456 2.70 -8.18 12.61
C GLU A 456 3.09 -7.24 11.46
N LYS A 457 3.22 -7.76 10.22
CA LYS A 457 3.64 -6.97 9.05
C LYS A 457 2.52 -6.71 8.06
N MET A 458 1.65 -7.69 7.86
CA MET A 458 0.57 -7.59 6.88
C MET A 458 -0.45 -6.55 7.30
N PRO A 459 -0.80 -5.61 6.43
CA PRO A 459 -1.65 -4.48 6.80
C PRO A 459 -3.14 -4.79 6.81
N LEU A 460 -3.58 -5.89 6.16
CA LEU A 460 -4.98 -6.25 5.98
C LEU A 460 -5.50 -7.14 7.12
N VAL A 461 -6.75 -6.94 7.50
CA VAL A 461 -7.58 -7.92 8.20
C VAL A 461 -8.91 -8.06 7.45
N GLU A 462 -9.23 -9.28 7.05
CA GLU A 462 -10.53 -9.63 6.48
C GLU A 462 -11.51 -9.94 7.61
N ILE A 463 -12.57 -9.17 7.73
CA ILE A 463 -13.61 -9.33 8.75
C ILE A 463 -14.75 -10.11 8.13
N ILE A 464 -15.05 -11.30 8.65
CA ILE A 464 -16.05 -12.19 8.10
C ILE A 464 -17.29 -12.19 8.97
N VAL A 465 -18.42 -11.79 8.38
CA VAL A 465 -19.71 -11.70 9.06
C VAL A 465 -20.48 -13.00 8.86
N GLY A 466 -20.63 -13.78 9.94
CA GLY A 466 -21.46 -14.97 9.96
C GLY A 466 -22.96 -14.63 10.00
N LYS A 467 -23.84 -15.61 9.74
CA LYS A 467 -25.29 -15.40 9.69
C LYS A 467 -25.88 -14.83 10.98
N ALA A 468 -25.34 -15.20 12.13
CA ALA A 468 -25.81 -14.76 13.43
C ALA A 468 -25.06 -13.53 13.99
N THR A 469 -23.96 -13.13 13.38
CA THR A 469 -23.12 -12.02 13.83
C THR A 469 -23.90 -10.70 13.84
N SER A 470 -23.93 -10.01 14.98
CA SER A 470 -24.65 -8.73 15.14
C SER A 470 -23.86 -7.55 14.55
N ASP A 471 -24.58 -6.49 14.18
CA ASP A 471 -23.98 -5.21 13.77
C ASP A 471 -23.08 -4.60 14.85
N ALA A 472 -23.44 -4.79 16.14
CA ALA A 472 -22.62 -4.35 17.26
C ALA A 472 -21.26 -5.07 17.28
N THR A 473 -21.27 -6.38 17.04
CA THR A 473 -20.05 -7.19 16.96
C THR A 473 -19.17 -6.78 15.77
N LEU A 474 -19.78 -6.56 14.60
CA LEU A 474 -19.08 -6.06 13.42
C LEU A 474 -18.43 -4.70 13.69
N ALA A 475 -19.22 -3.73 14.20
CA ALA A 475 -18.71 -2.37 14.45
C ALA A 475 -17.54 -2.36 15.44
N ARG A 476 -17.67 -3.09 16.54
CA ARG A 476 -16.62 -3.21 17.56
C ARG A 476 -15.37 -3.93 17.02
N SER A 477 -15.54 -4.96 16.18
CA SER A 477 -14.41 -5.64 15.53
C SER A 477 -13.66 -4.72 14.56
N MET A 478 -14.37 -3.87 13.81
CA MET A 478 -13.75 -2.85 12.95
C MET A 478 -12.97 -1.83 13.78
N ASP A 479 -13.49 -1.39 14.94
CA ASP A 479 -12.79 -0.50 15.86
C ASP A 479 -11.47 -1.13 16.35
N TYR A 480 -11.46 -2.42 16.70
CA TYR A 480 -10.25 -3.15 17.09
C TYR A 480 -9.23 -3.19 15.97
N VAL A 481 -9.64 -3.60 14.77
CA VAL A 481 -8.73 -3.69 13.62
C VAL A 481 -8.06 -2.33 13.33
N ARG A 482 -8.82 -1.24 13.44
CA ARG A 482 -8.28 0.13 13.31
C ARG A 482 -7.34 0.50 14.45
N ALA A 483 -7.68 0.15 15.69
CA ALA A 483 -6.87 0.45 16.86
C ALA A 483 -5.46 -0.18 16.74
N ILE A 484 -5.37 -1.40 16.23
CA ILE A 484 -4.08 -2.08 15.99
C ILE A 484 -3.37 -1.66 14.69
N GLY A 485 -3.82 -0.57 14.05
CA GLY A 485 -3.16 0.03 12.89
C GLY A 485 -3.34 -0.75 11.58
N LYS A 486 -4.33 -1.64 11.49
CA LYS A 486 -4.59 -2.42 10.28
C LYS A 486 -5.79 -1.87 9.50
N THR A 487 -5.87 -2.24 8.23
CA THR A 487 -6.95 -1.87 7.32
C THR A 487 -7.96 -3.01 7.24
N PRO A 488 -9.22 -2.80 7.63
CA PRO A 488 -10.26 -3.80 7.49
C PRO A 488 -10.87 -3.81 6.10
N ILE A 489 -11.24 -5.01 5.62
CA ILE A 489 -12.30 -5.19 4.63
C ILE A 489 -13.39 -6.06 5.26
N VAL A 490 -14.65 -5.86 4.86
CA VAL A 490 -15.79 -6.61 5.42
C VAL A 490 -16.39 -7.51 4.36
N VAL A 491 -16.47 -8.81 4.66
CA VAL A 491 -17.02 -9.81 3.75
C VAL A 491 -18.10 -10.63 4.43
N ASN A 492 -19.01 -11.20 3.66
CA ASN A 492 -19.98 -12.18 4.15
C ASN A 492 -19.36 -13.58 4.15
N ASP A 493 -19.87 -14.43 5.03
CA ASP A 493 -19.35 -15.77 5.23
C ASP A 493 -19.53 -16.66 3.99
N SER A 494 -18.46 -17.30 3.59
CA SER A 494 -18.42 -18.33 2.54
C SER A 494 -17.19 -19.22 2.75
N ARG A 495 -17.09 -20.35 2.03
CA ARG A 495 -15.90 -21.21 2.08
C ARG A 495 -14.69 -20.45 1.46
N GLY A 496 -13.63 -20.26 2.25
CA GLY A 496 -12.41 -19.56 1.86
C GLY A 496 -12.61 -18.05 1.75
N PHE A 497 -13.77 -17.53 2.17
CA PHE A 497 -14.14 -16.12 2.19
C PHE A 497 -13.87 -15.44 0.83
N TYR A 498 -13.34 -14.22 0.83
CA TYR A 498 -12.88 -13.58 -0.39
C TYR A 498 -11.41 -13.89 -0.68
N THR A 499 -10.53 -13.60 0.30
CA THR A 499 -9.09 -13.56 0.03
C THR A 499 -8.50 -14.93 -0.28
N SER A 500 -8.75 -15.95 0.52
CA SER A 500 -8.24 -17.32 0.29
C SER A 500 -8.85 -17.93 -0.97
N ARG A 501 -10.13 -17.65 -1.25
CA ARG A 501 -10.84 -18.13 -2.44
C ARG A 501 -10.19 -17.61 -3.72
N VAL A 502 -9.99 -16.30 -3.82
CA VAL A 502 -9.42 -15.67 -5.02
C VAL A 502 -7.92 -15.95 -5.14
N PHE A 503 -7.16 -15.81 -4.06
CA PHE A 503 -5.73 -16.16 -4.02
C PHE A 503 -5.47 -17.59 -4.51
N GLY A 504 -6.31 -18.55 -4.08
CA GLY A 504 -6.23 -19.95 -4.48
C GLY A 504 -6.33 -20.14 -6.00
N THR A 505 -7.03 -19.27 -6.72
CA THR A 505 -7.13 -19.38 -8.19
C THR A 505 -5.81 -19.07 -8.90
N TYR A 506 -5.02 -18.12 -8.39
CA TYR A 506 -3.69 -17.82 -8.94
C TYR A 506 -2.74 -19.02 -8.82
N VAL A 507 -2.70 -19.63 -7.64
CA VAL A 507 -1.88 -20.84 -7.39
C VAL A 507 -2.37 -22.01 -8.25
N SER A 508 -3.69 -22.20 -8.32
CA SER A 508 -4.31 -23.28 -9.12
C SER A 508 -4.03 -23.12 -10.61
N GLU A 509 -4.06 -21.89 -11.14
CA GLU A 509 -3.77 -21.63 -12.55
C GLU A 509 -2.29 -21.85 -12.88
N GLY A 510 -1.37 -21.54 -11.96
CA GLY A 510 0.04 -21.90 -12.11
C GLY A 510 0.26 -23.42 -12.22
N MET A 511 -0.47 -24.20 -11.41
CA MET A 511 -0.43 -25.68 -11.50
C MET A 511 -1.10 -26.20 -12.78
N ALA A 512 -2.17 -25.56 -13.25
CA ALA A 512 -2.81 -25.93 -14.51
C ALA A 512 -1.87 -25.71 -15.71
N LEU A 513 -1.19 -24.56 -15.75
CA LEU A 513 -0.17 -24.25 -16.76
C LEU A 513 0.97 -25.28 -16.75
N LEU A 514 1.40 -25.71 -15.56
CA LEU A 514 2.42 -26.77 -15.41
C LEU A 514 1.95 -28.11 -15.98
N GLU A 515 0.73 -28.53 -15.66
CA GLU A 515 0.13 -29.77 -16.18
C GLU A 515 -0.07 -29.71 -17.71
N GLU A 516 -0.39 -28.55 -18.24
CA GLU A 516 -0.51 -28.30 -19.69
C GLU A 516 0.85 -28.31 -20.41
N GLY A 517 1.96 -28.40 -19.68
CA GLY A 517 3.33 -28.52 -20.22
C GLY A 517 4.02 -27.17 -20.44
N VAL A 518 3.55 -26.06 -19.86
CA VAL A 518 4.28 -24.80 -19.88
C VAL A 518 5.55 -24.91 -19.04
N PRO A 519 6.71 -24.43 -19.53
CA PRO A 519 7.94 -24.48 -18.76
C PRO A 519 7.81 -23.79 -17.39
N PRO A 520 8.17 -24.45 -16.27
CA PRO A 520 7.91 -23.93 -14.93
C PRO A 520 8.62 -22.60 -14.63
N ALA A 521 9.81 -22.40 -15.21
CA ALA A 521 10.51 -21.11 -15.10
C ALA A 521 9.73 -19.97 -15.77
N LEU A 522 9.06 -20.24 -16.90
CA LEU A 522 8.24 -19.26 -17.61
C LEU A 522 6.96 -18.94 -16.84
N ILE A 523 6.32 -19.95 -16.20
CA ILE A 523 5.12 -19.74 -15.36
C ILE A 523 5.41 -18.74 -14.23
N ASP A 524 6.47 -18.97 -13.46
CA ASP A 524 6.82 -18.09 -12.34
C ASP A 524 7.31 -16.73 -12.82
N LYS A 525 8.06 -16.69 -13.92
CA LYS A 525 8.51 -15.41 -14.53
C LYS A 525 7.33 -14.60 -15.04
N ALA A 526 6.34 -15.24 -15.66
CA ALA A 526 5.11 -14.58 -16.12
C ALA A 526 4.33 -13.96 -14.95
N GLY A 527 4.24 -14.66 -13.81
CA GLY A 527 3.65 -14.12 -12.59
C GLY A 527 4.35 -12.83 -12.11
N LEU A 528 5.69 -12.84 -12.06
CA LEU A 528 6.49 -11.66 -11.70
C LEU A 528 6.31 -10.53 -12.72
N MET A 529 6.33 -10.84 -14.01
CA MET A 529 6.12 -9.85 -15.08
C MET A 529 4.70 -9.30 -15.10
N ALA A 530 3.70 -10.08 -14.66
CA ALA A 530 2.35 -9.61 -14.44
C ALA A 530 2.23 -8.58 -13.29
N GLY A 531 3.28 -8.47 -12.46
CA GLY A 531 3.36 -7.59 -11.31
C GLY A 531 3.06 -8.25 -9.96
N MET A 532 2.86 -9.58 -9.94
CA MET A 532 2.70 -10.33 -8.69
C MET A 532 4.05 -10.40 -7.95
N PRO A 533 4.04 -10.36 -6.59
CA PRO A 533 5.28 -10.37 -5.81
C PRO A 533 6.05 -11.70 -5.87
N VAL A 534 5.34 -12.80 -6.14
CA VAL A 534 5.89 -14.17 -6.20
C VAL A 534 5.21 -14.92 -7.35
N GLY A 535 5.98 -15.72 -8.09
CA GLY A 535 5.43 -16.60 -9.11
C GLY A 535 4.54 -17.70 -8.50
N PRO A 536 3.54 -18.24 -9.24
CA PRO A 536 2.50 -19.08 -8.66
C PRO A 536 3.03 -20.43 -8.13
N LEU A 537 4.06 -21.03 -8.75
CA LEU A 537 4.65 -22.28 -8.27
C LEU A 537 5.51 -22.06 -7.02
N ALA A 538 6.34 -21.01 -7.01
CA ALA A 538 7.09 -20.61 -5.82
C ALA A 538 6.15 -20.25 -4.66
N LEU A 539 5.02 -19.62 -4.95
CA LEU A 539 4.02 -19.27 -3.96
C LEU A 539 3.31 -20.50 -3.39
N ALA A 540 3.01 -21.52 -4.23
CA ALA A 540 2.48 -22.80 -3.78
C ALA A 540 3.40 -23.48 -2.77
N ASP A 541 4.72 -23.43 -2.99
CA ASP A 541 5.71 -23.94 -2.04
C ASP A 541 5.69 -23.17 -0.71
N GLU A 542 5.55 -21.85 -0.77
CA GLU A 542 5.57 -21.00 0.44
C GLU A 542 4.34 -21.19 1.32
N VAL A 543 3.16 -21.35 0.71
CA VAL A 543 1.92 -21.67 1.45
C VAL A 543 1.78 -23.15 1.80
N SER A 544 2.66 -24.02 1.29
CA SER A 544 2.66 -25.49 1.38
C SER A 544 1.73 -26.18 0.37
N ILE A 545 2.32 -26.95 -0.53
CA ILE A 545 1.57 -27.82 -1.47
C ILE A 545 0.71 -28.81 -0.69
N GLU A 546 1.21 -29.29 0.46
CA GLU A 546 0.47 -30.17 1.36
C GLU A 546 -0.85 -29.55 1.82
N LEU A 547 -0.84 -28.25 2.12
CA LEU A 547 -2.06 -27.53 2.49
C LEU A 547 -3.06 -27.47 1.33
N VAL A 548 -2.59 -27.16 0.10
CA VAL A 548 -3.42 -27.18 -1.11
C VAL A 548 -4.05 -28.56 -1.31
N TYR A 549 -3.28 -29.64 -1.15
CA TYR A 549 -3.76 -31.01 -1.25
C TYR A 549 -4.83 -31.34 -0.19
N LYS A 550 -4.59 -30.98 1.08
CA LYS A 550 -5.55 -31.20 2.18
C LYS A 550 -6.87 -30.44 1.99
N ILE A 551 -6.79 -29.17 1.53
CA ILE A 551 -7.96 -28.37 1.21
C ILE A 551 -8.76 -29.03 0.08
N GLY A 552 -8.10 -29.54 -0.97
CA GLY A 552 -8.74 -30.28 -2.06
C GLY A 552 -9.47 -31.53 -1.57
N GLN A 553 -8.82 -32.31 -0.70
CA GLN A 553 -9.42 -33.51 -0.11
C GLN A 553 -10.67 -33.17 0.75
N GLN A 554 -10.57 -32.15 1.60
CA GLN A 554 -11.70 -31.70 2.43
C GLN A 554 -12.86 -31.19 1.57
N THR A 555 -12.54 -30.43 0.50
CA THR A 555 -13.56 -29.91 -0.44
C THR A 555 -14.26 -31.06 -1.16
N ARG A 556 -13.52 -32.11 -1.57
CA ARG A 556 -14.10 -33.31 -2.17
C ARG A 556 -15.02 -34.06 -1.21
N ALA A 557 -14.61 -34.18 0.06
CA ALA A 557 -15.43 -34.82 1.08
C ALA A 557 -16.72 -34.03 1.36
N ASP A 558 -16.64 -32.72 1.41
CA ASP A 558 -17.79 -31.86 1.69
C ASP A 558 -18.79 -31.76 0.53
N LEU A 559 -18.32 -31.76 -0.74
CA LEU A 559 -19.17 -31.62 -1.93
C LEU A 559 -19.63 -32.97 -2.51
N GLY A 560 -18.99 -34.07 -2.16
CA GLY A 560 -19.36 -35.41 -2.66
C GLY A 560 -19.43 -35.46 -4.19
N ALA A 561 -20.57 -35.87 -4.72
CA ALA A 561 -20.81 -36.03 -6.15
C ALA A 561 -20.78 -34.70 -6.94
N ALA A 562 -20.93 -33.55 -6.27
CA ALA A 562 -20.84 -32.23 -6.91
C ALA A 562 -19.40 -31.73 -7.08
N TYR A 563 -18.42 -32.46 -6.55
CA TYR A 563 -17.01 -32.09 -6.68
C TYR A 563 -16.48 -32.29 -8.10
N VAL A 564 -15.90 -31.25 -8.67
CA VAL A 564 -15.20 -31.29 -9.95
C VAL A 564 -13.69 -31.22 -9.72
N GLU A 565 -12.97 -32.28 -10.09
CA GLU A 565 -11.52 -32.35 -9.94
C GLU A 565 -10.83 -31.36 -10.89
N ARG A 566 -9.90 -30.54 -10.31
CA ARG A 566 -9.16 -29.51 -11.05
C ARG A 566 -7.74 -30.00 -11.34
N ALA A 567 -7.06 -29.36 -12.30
CA ALA A 567 -5.62 -29.58 -12.56
C ALA A 567 -4.77 -29.44 -11.30
N ALA A 568 -5.05 -28.44 -10.48
CA ALA A 568 -4.36 -28.21 -9.21
C ALA A 568 -4.47 -29.38 -8.23
N ASP A 569 -5.61 -30.08 -8.21
CA ASP A 569 -5.83 -31.22 -7.31
C ASP A 569 -4.97 -32.42 -7.75
N ARG A 570 -4.83 -32.66 -9.06
CA ARG A 570 -3.98 -33.70 -9.63
C ARG A 570 -2.50 -33.40 -9.42
N VAL A 571 -2.07 -32.17 -9.71
CA VAL A 571 -0.69 -31.73 -9.51
C VAL A 571 -0.30 -31.79 -8.04
N ALA A 572 -1.14 -31.28 -7.13
CA ALA A 572 -0.87 -31.33 -5.70
C ALA A 572 -0.82 -32.79 -5.17
N LYS A 573 -1.74 -33.66 -5.63
CA LYS A 573 -1.71 -35.07 -5.28
C LYS A 573 -0.39 -35.73 -5.70
N LYS A 574 0.05 -35.50 -6.95
CA LYS A 574 1.30 -36.04 -7.48
C LYS A 574 2.51 -35.57 -6.67
N MET A 575 2.59 -34.25 -6.40
CA MET A 575 3.70 -33.71 -5.63
C MET A 575 3.73 -34.20 -4.19
N VAL A 576 2.59 -34.26 -3.53
CA VAL A 576 2.51 -34.65 -2.10
C VAL A 576 2.50 -36.14 -1.87
N ALA A 577 1.54 -36.86 -2.49
CA ALA A 577 1.30 -38.26 -2.18
C ALA A 577 2.26 -39.21 -2.93
N GLU A 578 2.70 -38.85 -4.14
CA GLU A 578 3.55 -39.72 -4.95
C GLU A 578 5.03 -39.36 -4.82
N LEU A 579 5.37 -38.06 -4.72
CA LEU A 579 6.76 -37.59 -4.73
C LEU A 579 7.27 -37.12 -3.36
N GLY A 580 6.40 -36.98 -2.34
CA GLY A 580 6.78 -36.58 -0.99
C GLY A 580 7.29 -35.13 -0.92
N ARG A 581 6.97 -34.27 -1.91
CA ARG A 581 7.42 -32.88 -2.01
C ARG A 581 6.36 -31.93 -1.52
N LEU A 582 6.45 -31.52 -0.24
CA LEU A 582 5.37 -30.88 0.49
C LEU A 582 5.41 -29.33 0.40
N GLY A 583 6.52 -28.76 -0.06
CA GLY A 583 6.74 -27.32 -0.16
C GLY A 583 7.95 -26.85 0.66
N ARG A 584 8.11 -25.52 0.80
CA ARG A 584 9.28 -24.88 1.40
C ARG A 584 9.60 -25.35 2.83
N LYS A 585 8.58 -25.56 3.66
CA LYS A 585 8.76 -25.98 5.07
C LYS A 585 9.46 -27.33 5.20
N SER A 586 9.25 -28.23 4.24
CA SER A 586 9.91 -29.54 4.18
C SER A 586 11.24 -29.52 3.41
N GLY A 587 11.66 -28.36 2.90
CA GLY A 587 12.87 -28.21 2.08
C GLY A 587 12.69 -28.62 0.61
N ALA A 588 11.53 -29.12 0.21
CA ALA A 588 11.26 -29.69 -1.11
C ALA A 588 9.81 -29.44 -1.56
N GLY A 589 9.65 -28.77 -2.68
CA GLY A 589 8.38 -28.51 -3.37
C GLY A 589 8.58 -28.50 -4.88
N PHE A 590 8.01 -27.56 -5.60
CA PHE A 590 8.38 -27.27 -7.00
C PHE A 590 9.83 -26.80 -7.09
N TYR A 591 10.34 -26.26 -5.98
CA TYR A 591 11.72 -25.87 -5.80
C TYR A 591 12.41 -26.74 -4.76
N ASP A 592 13.74 -26.82 -4.86
CA ASP A 592 14.62 -27.28 -3.80
C ASP A 592 15.06 -26.06 -2.97
N TYR A 593 15.11 -26.24 -1.65
CA TYR A 593 15.50 -25.21 -0.67
C TYR A 593 16.72 -25.66 0.12
N PRO A 594 17.93 -25.62 -0.46
CA PRO A 594 19.14 -26.02 0.24
C PRO A 594 19.39 -25.11 1.45
N ALA A 595 19.96 -25.65 2.53
CA ALA A 595 20.29 -24.88 3.74
C ALA A 595 21.26 -23.75 3.43
N ASP A 596 22.24 -23.99 2.55
CA ASP A 596 23.29 -23.07 2.14
C ASP A 596 23.14 -22.78 0.64
N GLY A 597 22.24 -21.83 0.28
CA GLY A 597 22.10 -21.42 -1.11
C GLY A 597 20.75 -20.86 -1.50
N ALA A 598 20.69 -20.35 -2.74
CA ALA A 598 19.45 -19.86 -3.32
C ALA A 598 18.53 -21.03 -3.70
N LYS A 599 17.21 -20.83 -3.56
CA LYS A 599 16.22 -21.77 -4.07
C LYS A 599 16.40 -21.96 -5.59
N ARG A 600 16.17 -23.18 -6.07
CA ARG A 600 16.23 -23.52 -7.50
C ARG A 600 15.06 -24.42 -7.87
N LEU A 601 14.57 -24.31 -9.09
CA LEU A 601 13.59 -25.25 -9.62
C LEU A 601 14.12 -26.68 -9.49
N TRP A 602 13.27 -27.58 -9.01
CA TRP A 602 13.63 -28.98 -8.90
C TRP A 602 13.91 -29.59 -10.28
N PRO A 603 15.10 -30.13 -10.54
CA PRO A 603 15.45 -30.68 -11.88
C PRO A 603 14.53 -31.81 -12.33
N GLY A 604 13.96 -32.59 -11.40
CA GLY A 604 13.03 -33.68 -11.71
C GLY A 604 11.66 -33.20 -12.19
N LEU A 605 11.35 -31.92 -12.08
CA LEU A 605 10.02 -31.40 -12.41
C LEU A 605 9.67 -31.59 -13.89
N ALA A 606 10.61 -31.43 -14.80
CA ALA A 606 10.42 -31.64 -16.23
C ALA A 606 10.14 -33.12 -16.61
N GLN A 607 10.62 -34.05 -15.81
CA GLN A 607 10.33 -35.49 -16.00
C GLN A 607 8.91 -35.83 -15.53
N GLN A 608 8.47 -35.18 -14.47
CA GLN A 608 7.15 -35.41 -13.88
C GLN A 608 6.02 -34.69 -14.62
N PHE A 609 6.33 -33.54 -15.19
CA PHE A 609 5.44 -32.69 -15.99
C PHE A 609 6.14 -32.35 -17.30
N PRO A 610 6.01 -33.20 -18.33
CA PRO A 610 6.71 -33.03 -19.61
C PRO A 610 6.36 -31.69 -20.27
N GLN A 611 7.37 -30.92 -20.62
CA GLN A 611 7.20 -29.60 -21.25
C GLN A 611 6.78 -29.75 -22.72
N ARG A 612 5.81 -28.94 -23.14
CA ARG A 612 5.38 -28.81 -24.53
C ARG A 612 6.02 -27.57 -25.14
N VAL A 613 7.07 -27.79 -25.91
CA VAL A 613 7.82 -26.73 -26.57
C VAL A 613 7.90 -26.99 -28.06
N GLY A 614 8.03 -25.93 -28.85
CA GLY A 614 8.29 -26.01 -30.28
C GLY A 614 9.68 -26.60 -30.59
N ALA A 615 9.95 -26.83 -31.87
CA ALA A 615 11.25 -27.36 -32.31
C ALA A 615 12.44 -26.46 -31.96
N ASP A 616 12.20 -25.18 -31.75
CA ASP A 616 13.16 -24.16 -31.33
C ASP A 616 13.26 -24.02 -29.78
N GLY A 617 12.56 -24.87 -29.03
CA GLY A 617 12.52 -24.84 -27.56
C GLY A 617 11.60 -23.73 -26.96
N THR A 618 10.86 -22.99 -27.77
CA THR A 618 9.89 -21.98 -27.27
C THR A 618 8.62 -22.65 -26.76
N ALA A 619 7.99 -22.04 -25.73
CA ALA A 619 6.70 -22.49 -25.23
C ALA A 619 5.61 -22.32 -26.29
N LEU A 620 4.69 -23.31 -26.39
CA LEU A 620 3.56 -23.24 -27.36
C LEU A 620 2.52 -22.21 -26.96
N ILE A 621 2.47 -21.79 -25.69
CA ILE A 621 1.63 -20.72 -25.17
C ILE A 621 2.51 -19.48 -24.97
N GLY A 622 2.10 -18.35 -25.58
CA GLY A 622 2.84 -17.09 -25.47
C GLY A 622 2.81 -16.50 -24.06
N LEU A 623 3.84 -15.73 -23.72
CA LEU A 623 3.97 -15.06 -22.42
C LEU A 623 2.74 -14.21 -22.07
N ASP A 624 2.21 -13.46 -23.03
CA ASP A 624 1.05 -12.57 -22.83
C ASP A 624 -0.21 -13.36 -22.42
N GLU A 625 -0.44 -14.53 -23.04
CA GLU A 625 -1.56 -15.39 -22.68
C GLU A 625 -1.39 -15.99 -21.27
N ILE A 626 -0.17 -16.35 -20.89
CA ILE A 626 0.11 -16.83 -19.52
C ILE A 626 -0.17 -15.73 -18.50
N ILE A 627 0.29 -14.51 -18.75
CA ILE A 627 0.01 -13.34 -17.89
C ILE A 627 -1.49 -13.08 -17.81
N GLU A 628 -2.17 -13.07 -18.95
CA GLU A 628 -3.62 -12.84 -19.03
C GLU A 628 -4.39 -13.88 -18.21
N ARG A 629 -4.05 -15.16 -18.32
CA ARG A 629 -4.64 -16.24 -17.53
C ARG A 629 -4.43 -16.05 -16.04
N LEU A 630 -3.19 -15.82 -15.60
CA LEU A 630 -2.83 -15.65 -14.19
C LEU A 630 -3.54 -14.45 -13.52
N ILE A 631 -3.80 -13.40 -14.27
CA ILE A 631 -4.46 -12.19 -13.77
C ILE A 631 -6.00 -12.32 -13.85
N LEU A 632 -6.54 -12.77 -14.98
CA LEU A 632 -7.99 -12.79 -15.19
C LEU A 632 -8.68 -13.89 -14.39
N VAL A 633 -8.02 -15.01 -14.07
CA VAL A 633 -8.61 -16.03 -13.19
C VAL A 633 -8.94 -15.47 -11.81
N GLN A 634 -8.11 -14.55 -11.30
CA GLN A 634 -8.38 -13.83 -10.04
C GLN A 634 -9.51 -12.82 -10.20
N SER A 635 -9.51 -12.07 -11.31
CA SER A 635 -10.52 -11.04 -11.57
C SER A 635 -11.93 -11.64 -11.77
N VAL A 636 -12.05 -12.75 -12.49
CA VAL A 636 -13.34 -13.41 -12.69
C VAL A 636 -13.87 -14.03 -11.41
N GLU A 637 -13.01 -14.61 -10.59
CA GLU A 637 -13.42 -15.16 -9.29
C GLU A 637 -13.82 -14.04 -8.30
N THR A 638 -13.15 -12.89 -8.35
CA THR A 638 -13.56 -11.72 -7.59
C THR A 638 -14.95 -11.22 -8.02
N ALA A 639 -15.23 -11.21 -9.33
CA ALA A 639 -16.56 -10.85 -9.84
C ALA A 639 -17.64 -11.85 -9.39
N ARG A 640 -17.33 -13.16 -9.29
CA ARG A 640 -18.22 -14.16 -8.67
C ARG A 640 -18.47 -13.88 -7.20
N CYS A 641 -17.44 -13.47 -6.43
CA CYS A 641 -17.61 -13.08 -5.04
C CYS A 641 -18.54 -11.87 -4.87
N LEU A 642 -18.56 -10.93 -5.83
CA LEU A 642 -19.53 -9.83 -5.85
C LEU A 642 -20.94 -10.33 -6.19
N GLU A 643 -21.08 -11.17 -7.22
CA GLU A 643 -22.37 -11.76 -7.66
C GLU A 643 -23.02 -12.56 -6.54
N GLU A 644 -22.23 -13.35 -5.82
CA GLU A 644 -22.65 -14.20 -4.69
C GLU A 644 -22.77 -13.43 -3.38
N GLN A 645 -22.54 -12.13 -3.38
CA GLN A 645 -22.59 -11.26 -2.21
C GLN A 645 -21.60 -11.65 -1.08
N VAL A 646 -20.51 -12.33 -1.42
CA VAL A 646 -19.39 -12.53 -0.49
C VAL A 646 -18.69 -11.20 -0.25
N LEU A 647 -18.46 -10.42 -1.29
CA LEU A 647 -17.98 -9.04 -1.23
C LEU A 647 -19.16 -8.08 -1.22
N ARG A 648 -19.06 -7.01 -0.42
CA ARG A 648 -20.10 -5.98 -0.26
C ARG A 648 -19.92 -4.80 -1.20
N ALA A 649 -18.66 -4.50 -1.60
CA ALA A 649 -18.33 -3.39 -2.47
C ALA A 649 -17.11 -3.72 -3.36
N PRO A 650 -17.08 -3.21 -4.62
CA PRO A 650 -15.94 -3.39 -5.52
C PRO A 650 -14.61 -2.87 -4.94
N ILE A 651 -14.64 -1.78 -4.19
CA ILE A 651 -13.43 -1.16 -3.62
C ILE A 651 -12.80 -2.03 -2.52
N ASP A 652 -13.60 -2.74 -1.72
CA ASP A 652 -13.10 -3.68 -0.71
C ASP A 652 -12.37 -4.86 -1.38
N ALA A 653 -12.85 -5.28 -2.56
CA ALA A 653 -12.16 -6.28 -3.37
C ALA A 653 -10.77 -5.80 -3.78
N ASP A 654 -10.68 -4.61 -4.36
CA ASP A 654 -9.41 -4.08 -4.87
C ASP A 654 -8.40 -3.82 -3.75
N VAL A 655 -8.84 -3.18 -2.66
CA VAL A 655 -7.99 -2.94 -1.47
C VAL A 655 -7.58 -4.27 -0.83
N GLY A 656 -8.51 -5.19 -0.66
CA GLY A 656 -8.25 -6.50 -0.09
C GLY A 656 -7.25 -7.33 -0.88
N ALA A 657 -7.36 -7.31 -2.21
CA ALA A 657 -6.42 -8.02 -3.09
C ALA A 657 -5.00 -7.43 -3.04
N ILE A 658 -4.89 -6.11 -3.12
CA ILE A 658 -3.60 -5.43 -3.10
C ILE A 658 -2.88 -5.64 -1.76
N LEU A 659 -3.59 -5.49 -0.65
CA LEU A 659 -3.01 -5.60 0.69
C LEU A 659 -2.88 -7.04 1.19
N GLY A 660 -3.75 -7.95 0.74
CA GLY A 660 -3.81 -9.33 1.24
C GLY A 660 -2.79 -10.26 0.59
N TRP A 661 -2.66 -10.21 -0.73
CA TRP A 661 -1.73 -11.10 -1.44
C TRP A 661 -0.90 -10.42 -2.53
N GLY A 662 -0.89 -9.07 -2.55
CA GLY A 662 -0.04 -8.30 -3.44
C GLY A 662 -0.51 -8.30 -4.90
N TYR A 663 -1.83 -8.33 -5.15
CA TYR A 663 -2.33 -8.09 -6.50
C TYR A 663 -1.79 -6.76 -7.03
N PRO A 664 -1.37 -6.68 -8.32
CA PRO A 664 -0.61 -5.54 -8.82
C PRO A 664 -1.35 -4.20 -8.69
N PRO A 665 -0.84 -3.24 -7.90
CA PRO A 665 -1.49 -1.93 -7.69
C PRO A 665 -1.70 -1.11 -8.96
N PHE A 666 -0.80 -1.22 -9.94
CA PHE A 666 -0.93 -0.51 -11.22
C PHE A 666 -2.16 -0.93 -12.03
N ARG A 667 -2.70 -2.11 -11.77
CA ARG A 667 -3.97 -2.61 -12.33
C ARG A 667 -5.19 -2.13 -11.54
N GLY A 668 -4.99 -1.55 -10.34
CA GLY A 668 -6.05 -1.02 -9.49
C GLY A 668 -6.81 -2.06 -8.67
N GLY A 669 -6.35 -3.32 -8.65
CA GLY A 669 -7.04 -4.46 -8.08
C GLY A 669 -7.78 -5.30 -9.13
N PRO A 670 -8.36 -6.46 -8.74
CA PRO A 670 -9.02 -7.38 -9.67
C PRO A 670 -10.22 -6.77 -10.41
N ILE A 671 -11.05 -6.01 -9.71
CA ILE A 671 -12.20 -5.30 -10.28
C ILE A 671 -11.74 -4.04 -11.02
N GLY A 672 -10.74 -3.34 -10.48
CA GLY A 672 -10.09 -2.20 -11.15
C GLY A 672 -9.50 -2.58 -12.49
N TRP A 673 -8.98 -3.79 -12.63
CA TRP A 673 -8.49 -4.29 -13.91
C TRP A 673 -9.60 -4.56 -14.93
N LEU A 674 -10.70 -5.21 -14.52
CA LEU A 674 -11.88 -5.38 -15.36
C LEU A 674 -12.46 -4.03 -15.82
N HIS A 675 -12.53 -3.05 -14.90
CA HIS A 675 -12.93 -1.68 -15.21
C HIS A 675 -12.02 -1.03 -16.26
N THR A 676 -10.70 -1.22 -16.16
CA THR A 676 -9.71 -0.68 -17.10
C THR A 676 -9.80 -1.28 -18.48
N LEU A 677 -10.07 -2.60 -18.58
CA LEU A 677 -10.30 -3.29 -19.84
C LEU A 677 -11.61 -2.83 -20.54
N GLY A 678 -12.58 -2.40 -19.74
CA GLY A 678 -13.97 -2.19 -20.20
C GLY A 678 -14.77 -3.49 -20.25
N MET A 679 -16.03 -3.44 -19.80
CA MET A 679 -16.85 -4.66 -19.62
C MET A 679 -17.01 -5.51 -20.89
N PRO A 680 -17.31 -4.93 -22.09
CA PRO A 680 -17.43 -5.73 -23.31
C PRO A 680 -16.13 -6.47 -23.68
N ALA A 681 -14.97 -5.79 -23.58
CA ALA A 681 -13.68 -6.39 -23.89
C ALA A 681 -13.27 -7.46 -22.85
N ALA A 682 -13.55 -7.20 -21.57
CA ALA A 682 -13.31 -8.17 -20.50
C ALA A 682 -14.12 -9.45 -20.70
N VAL A 683 -15.43 -9.34 -21.02
CA VAL A 683 -16.30 -10.50 -21.30
C VAL A 683 -15.82 -11.27 -22.52
N ALA A 684 -15.50 -10.60 -23.62
CA ALA A 684 -14.98 -11.26 -24.83
C ALA A 684 -13.67 -12.02 -24.58
N THR A 685 -12.76 -11.43 -23.78
CA THR A 685 -11.50 -12.09 -23.40
C THR A 685 -11.76 -13.31 -22.52
N LEU A 686 -12.66 -13.20 -21.55
CA LEU A 686 -13.02 -14.31 -20.66
C LEU A 686 -13.70 -15.44 -21.43
N ASP A 687 -14.57 -15.15 -22.41
CA ASP A 687 -15.23 -16.16 -23.25
C ASP A 687 -14.20 -16.91 -24.11
N ARG A 688 -13.25 -16.20 -24.72
CA ARG A 688 -12.14 -16.80 -25.46
C ARG A 688 -11.29 -17.73 -24.58
N LEU A 689 -10.98 -17.30 -23.34
CA LEU A 689 -10.23 -18.12 -22.40
C LEU A 689 -11.06 -19.31 -21.90
N ALA A 690 -12.36 -19.14 -21.68
CA ALA A 690 -13.26 -20.22 -21.26
C ALA A 690 -13.39 -21.32 -22.32
N GLU A 691 -13.49 -20.94 -23.58
CA GLU A 691 -13.52 -21.88 -24.72
C GLU A 691 -12.22 -22.71 -24.80
N ARG A 692 -11.06 -22.08 -24.60
CA ARG A 692 -9.76 -22.73 -24.73
C ARG A 692 -9.31 -23.49 -23.49
N HIS A 693 -9.61 -22.97 -22.30
CA HIS A 693 -9.03 -23.43 -21.03
C HIS A 693 -10.08 -23.86 -20.00
N GLY A 694 -11.37 -23.83 -20.35
CA GLY A 694 -12.45 -24.35 -19.54
C GLY A 694 -13.17 -23.32 -18.64
N PRO A 695 -14.21 -23.78 -17.92
CA PRO A 695 -15.22 -22.93 -17.29
C PRO A 695 -14.71 -22.04 -16.15
N ARG A 696 -13.47 -22.25 -15.66
CA ARG A 696 -12.88 -21.40 -14.66
C ARG A 696 -12.75 -19.94 -15.11
N PHE A 697 -12.68 -19.69 -16.42
CA PHE A 697 -12.68 -18.37 -17.04
C PHE A 697 -14.05 -17.87 -17.46
N ALA A 698 -15.12 -18.66 -17.34
CA ALA A 698 -16.45 -18.25 -17.80
C ALA A 698 -16.88 -16.96 -17.07
N ALA A 699 -17.24 -15.94 -17.85
CA ALA A 699 -17.69 -14.67 -17.32
C ALA A 699 -18.99 -14.86 -16.51
N PRO A 700 -19.06 -14.43 -15.24
CA PRO A 700 -20.27 -14.50 -14.43
C PRO A 700 -21.36 -13.56 -14.98
N LYS A 701 -22.60 -13.78 -14.53
CA LYS A 701 -23.79 -13.05 -15.01
C LYS A 701 -23.66 -11.54 -14.82
N ILE A 702 -23.13 -11.12 -13.66
CA ILE A 702 -22.92 -9.70 -13.36
C ILE A 702 -22.10 -8.99 -14.44
N LEU A 703 -21.00 -9.59 -14.93
CA LEU A 703 -20.16 -8.98 -15.98
C LEU A 703 -20.89 -8.91 -17.32
N ARG A 704 -21.65 -9.94 -17.69
CA ARG A 704 -22.42 -9.97 -18.93
C ARG A 704 -23.54 -8.92 -18.95
N GLU A 705 -24.24 -8.77 -17.83
CA GLU A 705 -25.29 -7.77 -17.69
C GLU A 705 -24.72 -6.36 -17.74
N MET A 706 -23.61 -6.09 -17.04
CA MET A 706 -22.91 -4.81 -17.09
C MET A 706 -22.41 -4.48 -18.51
N ALA A 707 -21.85 -5.49 -19.21
CA ALA A 707 -21.42 -5.31 -20.61
C ALA A 707 -22.59 -4.94 -21.52
N THR A 708 -23.76 -5.59 -21.36
CA THR A 708 -24.96 -5.32 -22.15
C THR A 708 -25.55 -3.94 -21.86
N ARG A 709 -25.50 -3.48 -20.58
CA ARG A 709 -26.04 -2.18 -20.15
C ARG A 709 -25.05 -1.03 -20.30
N GLY A 710 -23.78 -1.29 -20.70
CA GLY A 710 -22.73 -0.28 -20.76
C GLY A 710 -22.30 0.25 -19.38
N GLU A 711 -22.55 -0.53 -18.33
CA GLU A 711 -22.23 -0.14 -16.95
C GLU A 711 -20.75 -0.37 -16.60
N ARG A 712 -20.29 0.31 -15.54
CA ARG A 712 -18.92 0.22 -15.03
C ARG A 712 -18.94 0.06 -13.52
N PHE A 713 -17.94 -0.61 -12.96
CA PHE A 713 -17.80 -0.75 -11.50
C PHE A 713 -17.48 0.57 -10.78
N TYR A 714 -16.78 1.46 -11.46
CA TYR A 714 -16.39 2.77 -10.93
C TYR A 714 -16.83 3.89 -11.87
N PRO A 715 -17.02 5.10 -11.37
CA PRO A 715 -17.24 6.27 -12.21
C PRO A 715 -16.13 6.43 -13.26
N ALA A 716 -16.45 7.08 -14.39
CA ALA A 716 -15.52 7.31 -15.49
C ALA A 716 -14.39 8.28 -15.10
#